data_1aef1e6ea4f1c2863a1ef7e4cefcc3cb
#
_entry.id   1aef1e6ea4f1c2863a1ef7e4cefcc3cb
#
_cell.length_a   1.000
_cell.length_b   1.000
_cell.length_c   1.000
_cell.angle_alpha   90.00
_cell.angle_beta   90.00
_cell.angle_gamma   90.00
#
_symmetry.space_group_name_H-M   'P 1'
#
loop_
_entity.id
_entity.type
_entity.pdbx_description
1 polymer ?
#
loop_
_entity_poly.entity_id
_entity_poly.type
_entity_poly.pdbx_seq_one_letter_code
_entity_poly.pdbx_strand_id
1 'polypeptide(L)'
;MNNEEAKENSEGKINTSVSRRDFIKYTAGTAACISLGTLNYGCGSSSSPQVSGYPIDSTVVKTTERMIAFPYTPASNPVVPGTMPPKPDPAYSPNGKTALTWDQLNKISEYDKLAYGKWTYVDWPLPVVQRTDIMPSTYNAASVTKKTRLLNFFAMTDIHLTDKEAPNQLMYLQQSNPGWAGQNSSIYSGVMLYTPQTFDAAIQTANALHRKDPFDFFISLGDVCNTSMYNELRWYIDIIDGKVITPSSGAHAGADTTDYQKPFKAAGLDKSIPFYQALGNHDHHMIGSFPVYQNGLDQSYISDTVWAVPNELLTPQTDPAEYVASFPANIDIRRLKNPSYTKYYQGVIDGTTPLGTIKYAGTIATAPKVVADPNRRSLHRTEWIQEFFNSATSPKGHGFNLVASNPNFNLVPAADRAGFACYSFVPKANLPLKVIVLDDTQREDDGSFDIHGHGFLDAARWNWLKAELADGQAANQLMIIACHIPICVTTVGTELEWWLGDANATITNACTITELVTTLQNSTNLLMWIAGHRHVNVVKAFVSPQKDTAPEKGFWQVESSSLRDFPQQFRTFEIFINSDYSISIEAVNVDIAVKEGTPAATSRKYAIATQQILQNPLKSNPPNYATYYGKDFGPIDPTRPQGGDIAATGSGDNFKDPSIQFVDLTSQGVPYNASYNARLFKQLSPTMKAHLQTLYPAL
;
A
#
# COMPACT_ATOMS: atom_id res chain seq x y z
N MET A 1 -71.93 11.68 -34.59
CA MET A 1 -72.47 11.24 -33.31
C MET A 1 -71.41 10.40 -32.61
N ASN A 2 -71.05 10.93 -31.45
CA ASN A 2 -70.27 10.34 -30.33
C ASN A 2 -68.75 10.11 -30.55
N ASN A 3 -68.05 11.00 -29.87
CA ASN A 3 -66.69 10.90 -29.36
C ASN A 3 -66.51 9.79 -28.36
N GLU A 4 -65.39 9.11 -28.38
CA GLU A 4 -64.76 8.55 -27.20
C GLU A 4 -63.29 8.91 -27.16
N GLU A 5 -62.90 9.58 -26.10
CA GLU A 5 -61.52 10.06 -25.81
C GLU A 5 -60.66 8.92 -25.35
N ALA A 6 -59.47 8.79 -25.97
CA ALA A 6 -58.38 7.96 -25.48
C ALA A 6 -57.58 8.78 -24.47
N LYS A 7 -57.48 8.27 -23.22
CA LYS A 7 -56.56 8.80 -22.21
C LYS A 7 -55.15 8.27 -22.46
N GLU A 8 -54.25 9.18 -22.79
CA GLU A 8 -52.82 8.92 -22.72
C GLU A 8 -52.33 8.89 -21.27
N ASN A 9 -51.70 7.79 -20.92
CA ASN A 9 -50.97 7.69 -19.68
C ASN A 9 -49.59 8.37 -19.87
N SER A 10 -49.36 9.47 -19.20
CA SER A 10 -48.07 10.12 -19.11
C SER A 10 -47.20 9.39 -18.09
N GLU A 11 -46.20 8.65 -18.56
CA GLU A 11 -45.09 8.18 -17.74
C GLU A 11 -44.26 9.41 -17.30
N GLY A 12 -44.29 9.66 -15.99
CA GLY A 12 -43.46 10.67 -15.35
C GLY A 12 -41.98 10.28 -15.36
N LYS A 13 -41.17 10.88 -16.21
CA LYS A 13 -39.71 10.85 -16.09
C LYS A 13 -39.31 11.54 -14.79
N ILE A 14 -38.81 10.81 -13.84
CA ILE A 14 -38.16 11.37 -12.66
C ILE A 14 -36.81 11.95 -13.13
N ASN A 15 -36.75 13.26 -13.16
CA ASN A 15 -35.54 13.99 -13.50
C ASN A 15 -34.69 14.16 -12.24
N THR A 16 -33.65 13.36 -12.07
CA THR A 16 -32.80 13.31 -10.87
C THR A 16 -31.58 14.26 -10.95
N SER A 17 -31.70 15.37 -11.64
CA SER A 17 -30.67 16.41 -11.57
C SER A 17 -30.90 17.31 -10.35
N VAL A 18 -30.19 17.05 -9.27
CA VAL A 18 -30.13 17.97 -8.12
C VAL A 18 -29.40 19.24 -8.59
N SER A 19 -30.05 20.38 -8.51
CA SER A 19 -29.46 21.65 -8.94
C SER A 19 -28.34 22.07 -7.96
N ARG A 20 -27.32 22.78 -8.45
CA ARG A 20 -26.28 23.40 -7.61
C ARG A 20 -26.82 24.18 -6.41
N ARG A 21 -28.03 24.73 -6.57
CA ARG A 21 -28.72 25.55 -5.57
C ARG A 21 -29.30 24.68 -4.43
N ASP A 22 -29.70 23.46 -4.74
CA ASP A 22 -30.22 22.52 -3.75
C ASP A 22 -29.07 21.83 -3.01
N PHE A 23 -27.98 21.56 -3.68
CA PHE A 23 -26.73 21.09 -3.06
C PHE A 23 -26.19 22.09 -2.01
N ILE A 24 -26.22 23.39 -2.31
CA ILE A 24 -25.81 24.43 -1.36
C ILE A 24 -26.77 24.52 -0.17
N LYS A 25 -28.06 24.25 -0.33
CA LYS A 25 -29.02 24.22 0.77
C LYS A 25 -28.80 23.01 1.69
N TYR A 26 -28.42 21.86 1.16
CA TYR A 26 -28.11 20.67 1.97
C TYR A 26 -26.78 20.82 2.74
N THR A 27 -25.77 21.42 2.13
CA THR A 27 -24.50 21.71 2.81
C THR A 27 -24.61 22.84 3.84
N ALA A 28 -25.47 23.83 3.61
CA ALA A 28 -25.76 24.88 4.60
C ALA A 28 -26.61 24.35 5.78
N GLY A 29 -27.47 23.36 5.55
CA GLY A 29 -28.27 22.73 6.60
C GLY A 29 -27.43 21.92 7.59
N THR A 30 -26.42 21.19 7.15
CA THR A 30 -25.50 20.43 8.01
C THR A 30 -24.55 21.33 8.79
N ALA A 31 -24.08 22.44 8.20
CA ALA A 31 -23.30 23.43 8.91
C ALA A 31 -24.10 24.20 9.99
N ALA A 32 -25.39 24.41 9.77
CA ALA A 32 -26.26 25.09 10.73
C ALA A 32 -26.62 24.21 11.95
N CYS A 33 -26.64 22.88 11.81
CA CYS A 33 -26.84 21.99 12.97
C CYS A 33 -25.63 21.91 13.92
N ILE A 34 -24.42 22.26 13.44
CA ILE A 34 -23.22 22.31 14.28
C ILE A 34 -23.08 23.67 14.98
N SER A 35 -23.68 24.74 14.47
CA SER A 35 -23.53 26.10 15.01
C SER A 35 -24.67 26.55 15.95
N LEU A 36 -25.74 25.78 16.11
CA LEU A 36 -26.88 26.14 17.00
C LEU A 36 -26.83 25.49 18.39
N GLY A 37 -25.72 24.84 18.73
CA GLY A 37 -25.48 24.24 20.06
C GLY A 37 -24.91 25.19 21.13
N THR A 38 -24.73 26.48 20.85
CA THR A 38 -24.16 27.44 21.83
C THR A 38 -25.05 28.68 21.98
N LEU A 39 -26.20 28.53 22.62
CA LEU A 39 -26.88 29.65 23.28
C LEU A 39 -27.52 29.18 24.59
N ASN A 40 -26.74 29.43 25.65
CA ASN A 40 -27.12 29.70 27.02
C ASN A 40 -28.18 28.88 27.75
N TYR A 41 -27.74 28.17 28.80
CA TYR A 41 -28.16 28.52 30.19
C TYR A 41 -27.30 27.76 31.21
N GLY A 42 -26.73 28.50 32.16
CA GLY A 42 -26.41 27.98 33.50
C GLY A 42 -24.92 27.58 33.71
N CYS A 43 -24.26 28.29 34.61
CA CYS A 43 -23.04 27.93 35.28
C CYS A 43 -23.06 26.48 35.77
N GLY A 44 -22.35 25.63 35.08
CA GLY A 44 -21.95 24.32 35.48
C GLY A 44 -20.86 23.90 34.49
N SER A 45 -19.61 23.78 34.96
CA SER A 45 -18.49 23.32 34.19
C SER A 45 -18.67 21.81 33.83
N SER A 46 -19.52 21.50 32.88
CA SER A 46 -19.50 20.22 32.20
C SER A 46 -18.50 20.33 31.05
N SER A 47 -17.22 20.04 31.30
CA SER A 47 -16.27 19.74 30.25
C SER A 47 -16.88 18.57 29.44
N SER A 48 -17.24 18.83 28.17
CA SER A 48 -17.53 17.73 27.24
C SER A 48 -16.38 16.73 27.33
N PRO A 49 -16.63 15.43 27.44
CA PRO A 49 -15.57 14.45 27.57
C PRO A 49 -14.59 14.64 26.42
N GLN A 50 -13.35 15.00 26.71
CA GLN A 50 -12.33 15.22 25.71
C GLN A 50 -12.00 13.87 25.10
N VAL A 51 -12.21 13.74 23.79
CA VAL A 51 -11.84 12.52 23.04
C VAL A 51 -10.34 12.32 23.14
N SER A 52 -9.91 11.23 23.77
CA SER A 52 -8.49 10.88 23.94
C SER A 52 -7.94 10.10 22.77
N GLY A 53 -6.63 10.17 22.56
CA GLY A 53 -5.89 9.29 21.64
C GLY A 53 -5.48 7.99 22.31
N TYR A 54 -5.00 7.05 21.49
CA TYR A 54 -4.42 5.81 21.98
C TYR A 54 -2.90 5.97 22.16
N PRO A 55 -2.33 5.50 23.28
CA PRO A 55 -0.88 5.54 23.46
C PRO A 55 -0.20 4.39 22.71
N ILE A 56 1.09 4.60 22.37
CA ILE A 56 1.98 3.56 21.88
C ILE A 56 2.88 2.99 22.99
N ASP A 57 3.61 1.92 22.71
CA ASP A 57 4.69 1.43 23.57
C ASP A 57 5.76 2.53 23.73
N SER A 58 6.29 2.69 24.92
CA SER A 58 7.32 3.67 25.22
C SER A 58 8.69 3.33 24.58
N THR A 59 8.93 2.07 24.28
CA THR A 59 10.15 1.62 23.61
C THR A 59 9.96 1.66 22.09
N VAL A 60 10.42 2.75 21.49
CA VAL A 60 10.40 2.95 20.05
C VAL A 60 11.83 2.86 19.52
N VAL A 61 12.11 1.85 18.71
CA VAL A 61 13.43 1.56 18.15
C VAL A 61 13.30 0.98 16.73
N LYS A 62 14.38 1.01 15.96
CA LYS A 62 14.47 0.33 14.67
C LYS A 62 14.66 -1.19 14.88
N THR A 63 14.39 -1.99 13.87
CA THR A 63 14.59 -3.45 13.93
C THR A 63 16.07 -3.84 14.10
N THR A 64 16.99 -2.94 13.86
CA THR A 64 18.42 -3.08 14.18
C THR A 64 18.72 -3.08 15.68
N GLU A 65 17.78 -2.69 16.51
CA GLU A 65 17.90 -2.68 17.97
C GLU A 65 16.99 -3.75 18.61
N ARG A 66 15.75 -3.88 18.12
CA ARG A 66 14.77 -4.86 18.58
C ARG A 66 13.75 -5.13 17.47
N MET A 67 13.37 -6.37 17.27
CA MET A 67 12.32 -6.73 16.33
C MET A 67 11.31 -7.70 16.96
N ILE A 68 10.13 -7.76 16.34
CA ILE A 68 9.14 -8.79 16.66
C ILE A 68 9.61 -10.14 16.11
N ALA A 69 9.53 -11.17 16.94
CA ALA A 69 9.80 -12.54 16.50
C ALA A 69 8.78 -12.96 15.43
N PHE A 70 9.23 -13.77 14.47
CA PHE A 70 8.32 -14.29 13.45
C PHE A 70 7.20 -15.09 14.07
N PRO A 71 5.95 -14.89 13.64
CA PRO A 71 4.78 -15.43 14.32
C PRO A 71 4.68 -16.96 14.28
N TYR A 72 5.35 -17.60 13.36
CA TYR A 72 5.39 -19.07 13.24
C TYR A 72 6.56 -19.72 13.99
N THR A 73 7.40 -18.91 14.62
CA THR A 73 8.49 -19.44 15.44
C THR A 73 7.96 -19.69 16.84
N PRO A 74 7.99 -20.94 17.36
CA PRO A 74 7.67 -21.19 18.75
C PRO A 74 8.56 -20.34 19.67
N ALA A 75 8.00 -19.83 20.76
CA ALA A 75 8.75 -19.01 21.71
C ALA A 75 10.00 -19.73 22.28
N SER A 76 9.95 -21.06 22.32
CA SER A 76 11.07 -21.94 22.74
C SER A 76 12.16 -22.13 21.68
N ASN A 77 11.95 -21.64 20.47
CA ASN A 77 12.87 -21.82 19.35
C ASN A 77 13.07 -20.49 18.62
N PRO A 78 13.84 -19.57 19.19
CA PRO A 78 14.04 -18.23 18.63
C PRO A 78 14.78 -18.31 17.30
N VAL A 79 14.44 -17.37 16.42
CA VAL A 79 15.17 -17.17 15.15
C VAL A 79 16.59 -16.72 15.48
N VAL A 80 17.57 -17.45 14.98
CA VAL A 80 18.97 -17.05 15.08
C VAL A 80 19.30 -16.11 13.92
N PRO A 81 19.98 -14.98 14.15
CA PRO A 81 20.37 -14.07 13.08
C PRO A 81 21.11 -14.79 11.95
N GLY A 82 20.71 -14.49 10.71
CA GLY A 82 21.32 -15.10 9.53
C GLY A 82 20.88 -16.54 9.24
N THR A 83 19.96 -17.09 10.01
CA THR A 83 19.35 -18.39 9.74
C THR A 83 17.88 -18.26 9.40
N MET A 84 17.38 -19.24 8.68
CA MET A 84 15.94 -19.29 8.39
C MET A 84 15.16 -19.66 9.64
N PRO A 85 14.02 -19.04 9.91
CA PRO A 85 13.15 -19.47 10.98
C PRO A 85 12.67 -20.90 10.72
N PRO A 86 12.52 -21.72 11.78
CA PRO A 86 11.98 -23.07 11.64
C PRO A 86 10.55 -22.99 11.10
N LYS A 87 10.20 -23.91 10.22
CA LYS A 87 8.83 -24.03 9.74
C LYS A 87 7.91 -24.40 10.90
N PRO A 88 6.70 -23.83 10.99
CA PRO A 88 5.73 -24.23 12.00
C PRO A 88 5.29 -25.68 11.78
N ASP A 89 4.86 -26.34 12.85
CA ASP A 89 4.14 -27.60 12.70
C ASP A 89 2.77 -27.31 12.07
N PRO A 90 2.52 -27.80 10.86
CA PRO A 90 1.32 -27.47 10.10
C PRO A 90 0.03 -28.03 10.69
N ALA A 91 0.15 -29.00 11.59
CA ALA A 91 -1.01 -29.69 12.17
C ALA A 91 -1.59 -28.96 13.37
N TYR A 92 -0.86 -28.06 13.98
CA TYR A 92 -1.21 -27.51 15.27
C TYR A 92 -1.14 -25.98 15.30
N SER A 93 -1.99 -25.41 16.12
CA SER A 93 -1.88 -24.03 16.55
C SER A 93 -0.63 -23.83 17.44
N PRO A 94 -0.24 -22.57 17.72
CA PRO A 94 0.94 -22.28 18.56
C PRO A 94 0.94 -22.91 19.94
N ASN A 95 -0.22 -23.32 20.46
CA ASN A 95 -0.33 -24.01 21.76
C ASN A 95 -0.48 -25.54 21.65
N GLY A 96 -0.23 -26.13 20.49
CA GLY A 96 -0.28 -27.58 20.28
C GLY A 96 -1.68 -28.17 20.12
N LYS A 97 -2.73 -27.33 19.98
CA LYS A 97 -4.10 -27.78 19.69
C LYS A 97 -4.36 -27.80 18.20
N THR A 98 -5.48 -28.42 17.79
CA THR A 98 -5.89 -28.44 16.39
C THR A 98 -5.94 -27.04 15.80
N ALA A 99 -5.21 -26.81 14.72
CA ALA A 99 -5.09 -25.53 14.07
C ALA A 99 -6.41 -25.08 13.41
N LEU A 100 -6.63 -23.78 13.38
CA LEU A 100 -7.63 -23.17 12.53
C LEU A 100 -7.24 -23.29 11.06
N THR A 101 -8.24 -23.23 10.21
CA THR A 101 -8.13 -23.35 8.77
C THR A 101 -8.52 -22.03 8.10
N TRP A 102 -8.23 -21.87 6.82
CA TRP A 102 -8.52 -20.62 6.11
C TRP A 102 -9.99 -20.22 6.16
N ASP A 103 -10.88 -21.20 5.99
CA ASP A 103 -12.32 -21.00 6.12
C ASP A 103 -12.76 -20.66 7.55
N GLN A 104 -11.82 -20.55 8.47
CA GLN A 104 -12.06 -20.23 9.88
C GLN A 104 -11.36 -18.93 10.31
N LEU A 105 -10.86 -18.12 9.39
CA LEU A 105 -10.24 -16.83 9.70
C LEU A 105 -11.16 -15.88 10.47
N ASN A 106 -12.47 -16.01 10.29
CA ASN A 106 -13.48 -15.25 11.02
C ASN A 106 -13.74 -15.71 12.46
N LYS A 107 -13.17 -16.84 12.88
CA LYS A 107 -13.30 -17.34 14.25
C LYS A 107 -12.36 -16.62 15.22
N ILE A 108 -12.43 -15.30 15.25
CA ILE A 108 -11.56 -14.43 16.08
C ILE A 108 -11.65 -14.82 17.56
N SER A 109 -12.82 -15.25 18.05
CA SER A 109 -13.01 -15.70 19.43
C SER A 109 -12.19 -16.93 19.81
N GLU A 110 -11.71 -17.69 18.82
CA GLU A 110 -10.87 -18.87 19.04
C GLU A 110 -9.37 -18.52 19.07
N TYR A 111 -8.98 -17.35 18.59
CA TYR A 111 -7.56 -16.98 18.47
C TYR A 111 -6.84 -17.07 19.82
N ASP A 112 -7.39 -16.50 20.87
CA ASP A 112 -6.78 -16.58 22.21
C ASP A 112 -6.73 -17.98 22.77
N LYS A 113 -7.79 -18.76 22.60
CA LYS A 113 -7.89 -20.14 23.09
C LYS A 113 -6.85 -21.05 22.44
N LEU A 114 -6.47 -20.74 21.21
CA LEU A 114 -5.48 -21.47 20.42
C LEU A 114 -4.11 -20.79 20.40
N ALA A 115 -3.95 -19.72 21.16
CA ALA A 115 -2.72 -18.93 21.28
C ALA A 115 -2.23 -18.25 19.99
N TYR A 116 -3.13 -18.05 19.02
CA TYR A 116 -2.82 -17.26 17.83
C TYR A 116 -2.66 -15.78 18.15
N GLY A 117 -1.82 -15.10 17.35
CA GLY A 117 -1.63 -13.67 17.43
C GLY A 117 -0.76 -13.18 18.58
N LYS A 118 -0.17 -14.07 19.35
CA LYS A 118 0.81 -13.68 20.37
C LYS A 118 2.13 -13.32 19.70
N TRP A 119 2.74 -12.27 20.18
CA TRP A 119 4.08 -11.88 19.74
C TRP A 119 5.01 -11.71 20.93
N THR A 120 6.29 -11.84 20.66
CA THR A 120 7.39 -11.51 21.57
C THR A 120 8.41 -10.71 20.81
N TYR A 121 9.21 -9.94 21.52
CA TYR A 121 10.41 -9.36 20.94
C TYR A 121 11.58 -10.32 21.08
N VAL A 122 12.46 -10.31 20.09
CA VAL A 122 13.73 -11.03 20.17
C VAL A 122 14.78 -10.16 20.82
N ASP A 123 15.63 -10.77 21.65
CA ASP A 123 16.66 -10.09 22.44
C ASP A 123 17.94 -9.77 21.65
N TRP A 124 17.87 -9.85 20.32
CA TRP A 124 18.99 -9.56 19.45
C TRP A 124 18.52 -8.68 18.27
N PRO A 125 19.39 -7.75 17.84
CA PRO A 125 19.07 -6.90 16.70
C PRO A 125 19.13 -7.64 15.38
N LEU A 126 18.29 -7.27 14.43
CA LEU A 126 18.39 -7.75 13.08
C LEU A 126 19.57 -7.03 12.40
N PRO A 127 20.58 -7.75 11.89
CA PRO A 127 21.76 -7.11 11.32
C PRO A 127 21.45 -6.31 10.05
N VAL A 128 22.27 -5.30 9.79
CA VAL A 128 22.27 -4.60 8.49
C VAL A 128 23.20 -5.35 7.55
N VAL A 129 22.63 -6.00 6.54
CA VAL A 129 23.38 -6.77 5.55
C VAL A 129 24.00 -5.86 4.50
N GLN A 130 25.30 -5.96 4.28
CA GLN A 130 25.98 -5.23 3.23
C GLN A 130 25.67 -5.84 1.86
N ARG A 131 25.21 -5.01 0.92
CA ARG A 131 24.83 -5.40 -0.43
C ARG A 131 25.71 -4.63 -1.44
N THR A 132 26.52 -5.37 -2.15
CA THR A 132 27.46 -4.84 -3.16
C THR A 132 27.18 -5.38 -4.56
N ASP A 133 25.99 -5.89 -4.79
CA ASP A 133 25.59 -6.62 -5.99
C ASP A 133 25.83 -5.81 -7.28
N ILE A 134 25.60 -4.50 -7.21
CA ILE A 134 25.80 -3.58 -8.36
C ILE A 134 27.20 -2.94 -8.41
N MET A 135 28.06 -3.25 -7.43
CA MET A 135 29.42 -2.74 -7.40
C MET A 135 30.36 -3.62 -8.25
N PRO A 136 31.52 -3.10 -8.69
CA PRO A 136 32.51 -3.93 -9.36
C PRO A 136 32.87 -5.17 -8.54
N SER A 137 33.22 -6.27 -9.20
CA SER A 137 33.58 -7.53 -8.51
C SER A 137 34.77 -7.40 -7.58
N THR A 138 35.64 -6.41 -7.83
CA THR A 138 36.82 -6.08 -7.00
C THR A 138 36.49 -5.15 -5.82
N TYR A 139 35.28 -4.67 -5.69
CA TYR A 139 34.91 -3.71 -4.63
C TYR A 139 34.95 -4.33 -3.24
N ASN A 140 35.62 -3.65 -2.32
CA ASN A 140 35.74 -4.08 -0.94
C ASN A 140 35.02 -3.09 -0.01
N ALA A 141 33.79 -3.40 0.34
CA ALA A 141 32.99 -2.57 1.24
C ALA A 141 33.59 -2.43 2.65
N ALA A 142 34.40 -3.38 3.11
CA ALA A 142 35.01 -3.34 4.44
C ALA A 142 36.12 -2.26 4.55
N SER A 143 36.70 -1.82 3.43
CA SER A 143 37.71 -0.77 3.41
C SER A 143 37.11 0.64 3.36
N VAL A 144 35.78 0.77 3.31
CA VAL A 144 35.08 2.03 3.07
C VAL A 144 34.27 2.41 4.30
N THR A 145 34.33 3.69 4.69
CA THR A 145 33.57 4.22 5.82
C THR A 145 32.59 5.28 5.37
N LYS A 146 31.44 5.35 6.03
CA LYS A 146 30.47 6.45 5.85
C LYS A 146 31.12 7.75 6.35
N LYS A 147 30.94 8.83 5.62
CA LYS A 147 31.52 10.13 5.96
C LYS A 147 30.48 11.21 6.17
N THR A 148 29.66 11.51 5.17
CA THR A 148 28.69 12.57 5.24
C THR A 148 27.30 12.01 4.97
N ARG A 149 26.36 12.22 5.94
CA ARG A 149 24.94 11.91 5.74
C ARG A 149 24.31 13.01 4.89
N LEU A 150 23.85 12.65 3.71
CA LEU A 150 23.12 13.54 2.82
C LEU A 150 21.67 13.68 3.22
N LEU A 151 21.02 12.56 3.54
CA LEU A 151 19.58 12.50 3.73
C LEU A 151 19.20 11.44 4.77
N ASN A 152 18.15 11.75 5.54
CA ASN A 152 17.48 10.84 6.48
C ASN A 152 15.97 10.99 6.31
N PHE A 153 15.28 9.97 5.81
CA PHE A 153 13.84 10.03 5.58
C PHE A 153 13.18 8.68 5.86
N PHE A 154 11.86 8.65 5.88
CA PHE A 154 11.13 7.39 5.97
C PHE A 154 10.01 7.32 4.94
N ALA A 155 9.66 6.09 4.58
CA ALA A 155 8.57 5.78 3.67
C ALA A 155 7.55 4.86 4.35
N MET A 156 6.27 5.13 4.11
CA MET A 156 5.14 4.26 4.43
C MET A 156 4.36 3.97 3.16
N THR A 157 3.74 2.81 3.09
CA THR A 157 2.97 2.37 1.93
C THR A 157 1.86 1.42 2.33
N ASP A 158 0.89 1.23 1.44
CA ASP A 158 -0.15 0.19 1.57
C ASP A 158 -0.85 0.27 2.94
N ILE A 159 -1.30 1.48 3.27
CA ILE A 159 -1.96 1.76 4.54
C ILE A 159 -3.39 1.24 4.52
N HIS A 160 -4.04 1.33 3.35
CA HIS A 160 -5.36 0.81 3.07
C HIS A 160 -6.39 1.15 4.15
N LEU A 161 -6.57 2.44 4.44
CA LEU A 161 -7.64 2.83 5.34
C LEU A 161 -8.96 2.30 4.80
N THR A 162 -9.70 1.61 5.65
CA THR A 162 -10.87 0.84 5.24
C THR A 162 -12.11 1.33 5.93
N ASP A 163 -13.12 1.74 5.14
CA ASP A 163 -14.48 1.87 5.66
C ASP A 163 -15.11 0.49 5.77
N LYS A 164 -14.99 -0.09 6.94
CA LYS A 164 -15.48 -1.44 7.25
C LYS A 164 -16.99 -1.61 7.15
N GLU A 165 -17.76 -0.51 7.11
CA GLU A 165 -19.21 -0.52 7.02
C GLU A 165 -19.73 -0.28 5.60
N ALA A 166 -18.86 -0.09 4.63
CA ALA A 166 -19.27 0.02 3.24
C ALA A 166 -19.87 -1.30 2.73
N PRO A 167 -20.95 -1.24 1.92
CA PRO A 167 -21.69 -2.43 1.50
C PRO A 167 -20.93 -3.37 0.58
N ASN A 168 -19.81 -2.92 0.05
CA ASN A 168 -18.97 -3.62 -0.92
C ASN A 168 -17.58 -3.99 -0.37
N GLN A 169 -17.37 -3.98 0.94
CA GLN A 169 -16.11 -4.42 1.54
C GLN A 169 -15.96 -5.94 1.53
N LEU A 170 -14.78 -6.41 1.16
CA LEU A 170 -14.42 -7.84 1.05
C LEU A 170 -13.59 -8.28 2.27
N MET A 171 -14.14 -8.14 3.48
CA MET A 171 -13.37 -8.25 4.72
C MET A 171 -12.70 -9.61 4.95
N TYR A 172 -13.29 -10.68 4.50
CA TYR A 172 -12.72 -12.03 4.64
C TYR A 172 -12.58 -12.75 3.30
N LEU A 173 -12.14 -12.01 2.28
CA LEU A 173 -11.95 -12.56 0.93
C LEU A 173 -11.01 -13.78 0.94
N GLN A 174 -9.94 -13.74 1.70
CA GLN A 174 -9.00 -14.86 1.86
C GLN A 174 -9.65 -16.15 2.36
N GLN A 175 -10.71 -16.05 3.15
CA GLN A 175 -11.43 -17.20 3.64
C GLN A 175 -12.16 -17.94 2.51
N SER A 176 -12.58 -17.24 1.49
CA SER A 176 -13.29 -17.81 0.34
C SER A 176 -12.36 -18.19 -0.80
N ASN A 177 -11.35 -17.37 -1.02
CA ASN A 177 -10.36 -17.60 -2.07
C ASN A 177 -8.96 -17.18 -1.60
N PRO A 178 -8.21 -18.11 -1.03
CA PRO A 178 -6.86 -17.83 -0.55
C PRO A 178 -5.87 -17.43 -1.64
N GLY A 179 -6.08 -17.88 -2.86
CA GLY A 179 -5.24 -17.51 -4.00
C GLY A 179 -5.39 -16.04 -4.42
N TRP A 180 -6.56 -15.46 -4.18
CA TRP A 180 -6.85 -14.06 -4.51
C TRP A 180 -6.19 -13.06 -3.57
N ALA A 181 -6.24 -13.36 -2.31
CA ALA A 181 -5.64 -12.51 -1.31
C ALA A 181 -4.14 -12.73 -1.24
N GLY A 182 -3.65 -13.45 -2.20
CA GLY A 182 -2.24 -13.71 -2.35
C GLY A 182 -1.64 -14.29 -1.10
N GLN A 183 -0.55 -14.23 -1.10
CA GLN A 183 0.47 -14.79 -0.33
C GLN A 183 0.74 -13.89 0.86
N ASN A 184 0.09 -12.74 0.93
CA ASN A 184 0.37 -11.73 1.91
C ASN A 184 -0.68 -11.71 2.98
N SER A 185 -0.70 -12.79 3.69
CA SER A 185 -1.06 -12.73 5.08
C SER A 185 -2.48 -12.23 5.42
N SER A 186 -2.56 -11.07 5.96
CA SER A 186 -3.73 -10.63 6.70
C SER A 186 -4.56 -9.55 6.01
N ILE A 187 -4.25 -9.24 4.74
CA ILE A 187 -4.83 -8.09 4.02
C ILE A 187 -6.37 -8.04 4.06
N TYR A 188 -7.05 -9.14 3.78
CA TYR A 188 -8.51 -9.25 3.85
C TYR A 188 -8.92 -10.11 5.05
N SER A 189 -8.78 -9.56 6.24
CA SER A 189 -9.05 -10.23 7.50
C SER A 189 -9.53 -9.22 8.55
N GLY A 190 -9.57 -9.63 9.83
CA GLY A 190 -9.94 -8.77 10.94
C GLY A 190 -9.10 -7.50 11.10
N VAL A 191 -7.92 -7.39 10.46
CA VAL A 191 -7.11 -6.16 10.48
C VAL A 191 -7.82 -4.98 9.85
N MET A 192 -8.73 -5.22 8.89
CA MET A 192 -9.51 -4.19 8.23
C MET A 192 -10.38 -3.36 9.19
N LEU A 193 -10.67 -3.89 10.38
CA LEU A 193 -11.41 -3.17 11.41
C LEU A 193 -10.62 -2.03 12.04
N TYR A 194 -9.28 -2.10 12.02
CA TYR A 194 -8.40 -1.27 12.84
C TYR A 194 -7.41 -0.40 12.06
N THR A 195 -7.57 -0.25 10.77
CA THR A 195 -6.60 0.44 9.91
C THR A 195 -6.34 1.89 10.32
N PRO A 196 -7.33 2.72 10.73
CA PRO A 196 -7.05 4.08 11.22
C PRO A 196 -6.20 4.09 12.48
N GLN A 197 -6.46 3.22 13.43
CA GLN A 197 -5.73 3.16 14.69
C GLN A 197 -4.30 2.63 14.50
N THR A 198 -4.12 1.72 13.56
CA THR A 198 -2.79 1.21 13.18
C THR A 198 -1.94 2.30 12.55
N PHE A 199 -2.54 3.10 11.66
CA PHE A 199 -1.84 4.21 11.04
C PHE A 199 -1.48 5.32 12.03
N ASP A 200 -2.37 5.66 12.97
CA ASP A 200 -2.04 6.60 14.04
C ASP A 200 -0.85 6.11 14.89
N ALA A 201 -0.80 4.82 15.22
CA ALA A 201 0.34 4.25 15.94
C ALA A 201 1.64 4.31 15.12
N ALA A 202 1.58 4.16 13.80
CA ALA A 202 2.73 4.31 12.91
C ALA A 202 3.24 5.76 12.89
N ILE A 203 2.35 6.74 12.80
CA ILE A 203 2.70 8.17 12.88
C ILE A 203 3.35 8.51 14.24
N GLN A 204 2.79 8.01 15.34
CA GLN A 204 3.39 8.20 16.66
C GLN A 204 4.79 7.58 16.75
N THR A 205 4.97 6.39 16.16
CA THR A 205 6.27 5.70 16.10
C THR A 205 7.29 6.53 15.32
N ALA A 206 6.92 7.03 14.15
CA ALA A 206 7.77 7.91 13.34
C ALA A 206 8.14 9.20 14.09
N ASN A 207 7.19 9.86 14.75
CA ASN A 207 7.44 11.03 15.58
C ASN A 207 8.43 10.75 16.74
N ALA A 208 8.33 9.57 17.34
CA ALA A 208 9.25 9.18 18.42
C ALA A 208 10.67 8.94 17.93
N LEU A 209 10.83 8.37 16.73
CA LEU A 209 12.14 8.24 16.07
C LEU A 209 12.69 9.61 15.64
N HIS A 210 11.84 10.47 15.07
CA HIS A 210 12.21 11.82 14.65
C HIS A 210 12.78 12.65 15.80
N ARG A 211 12.22 12.53 16.99
CA ARG A 211 12.78 13.21 18.19
C ARG A 211 14.18 12.73 18.59
N LYS A 212 14.54 11.49 18.21
CA LYS A 212 15.88 10.93 18.47
C LYS A 212 16.88 11.30 17.38
N ASP A 213 16.45 11.20 16.14
CA ASP A 213 17.23 11.51 14.94
C ASP A 213 16.29 12.09 13.86
N PRO A 214 16.34 13.41 13.64
CA PRO A 214 15.38 14.11 12.80
C PRO A 214 15.35 13.60 11.36
N PHE A 215 14.14 13.31 10.88
CA PHE A 215 13.89 13.03 9.47
C PHE A 215 13.77 14.31 8.66
N ASP A 216 14.29 14.28 7.45
CA ASP A 216 14.22 15.39 6.50
C ASP A 216 12.85 15.48 5.83
N PHE A 217 12.20 14.33 5.62
CA PHE A 217 10.82 14.24 5.12
C PHE A 217 10.23 12.85 5.37
N PHE A 218 8.93 12.76 5.21
CA PHE A 218 8.13 11.55 5.06
C PHE A 218 7.62 11.46 3.63
N ILE A 219 7.63 10.26 3.03
CA ILE A 219 6.97 9.98 1.76
C ILE A 219 6.03 8.78 1.90
N SER A 220 4.77 8.96 1.49
CA SER A 220 3.83 7.87 1.29
C SER A 220 3.94 7.38 -0.15
N LEU A 221 4.06 6.07 -0.31
CA LEU A 221 4.24 5.44 -1.63
C LEU A 221 2.91 4.96 -2.24
N GLY A 222 1.78 5.47 -1.75
CA GLY A 222 0.46 5.14 -2.30
C GLY A 222 -0.29 4.08 -1.51
N ASP A 223 -1.46 3.70 -2.03
CA ASP A 223 -2.43 2.80 -1.42
C ASP A 223 -2.84 3.23 0.00
N VAL A 224 -3.21 4.50 0.12
CA VAL A 224 -3.67 5.05 1.39
C VAL A 224 -5.14 4.71 1.66
N CYS A 225 -5.95 4.61 0.61
CA CYS A 225 -7.32 4.12 0.64
C CYS A 225 -7.36 2.60 0.35
N ASN A 226 -8.41 1.93 0.81
CA ASN A 226 -8.66 0.54 0.39
C ASN A 226 -9.49 0.47 -0.90
N THR A 227 -10.39 1.41 -1.08
CA THR A 227 -11.37 1.39 -2.17
C THR A 227 -11.67 2.77 -2.75
N SER A 228 -10.74 3.69 -2.71
CA SER A 228 -10.84 5.06 -3.26
C SER A 228 -11.99 5.91 -2.70
N MET A 229 -12.48 5.64 -1.49
CA MET A 229 -13.57 6.40 -0.89
C MET A 229 -13.09 7.70 -0.24
N TYR A 230 -13.95 8.73 -0.30
CA TYR A 230 -13.67 10.04 0.31
C TYR A 230 -13.41 9.96 1.82
N ASN A 231 -14.22 9.20 2.57
CA ASN A 231 -14.01 9.06 4.01
C ASN A 231 -12.72 8.32 4.36
N GLU A 232 -12.30 7.31 3.59
CA GLU A 232 -11.01 6.64 3.76
C GLU A 232 -9.85 7.64 3.59
N LEU A 233 -9.87 8.44 2.51
CA LEU A 233 -8.87 9.48 2.28
C LEU A 233 -8.90 10.57 3.37
N ARG A 234 -10.09 10.99 3.80
CA ARG A 234 -10.18 12.00 4.86
C ARG A 234 -9.64 11.49 6.19
N TRP A 235 -9.92 10.25 6.57
CA TRP A 235 -9.31 9.66 7.76
C TRP A 235 -7.78 9.64 7.67
N TYR A 236 -7.24 9.31 6.50
CA TYR A 236 -5.79 9.35 6.27
C TYR A 236 -5.21 10.74 6.51
N ILE A 237 -5.72 11.74 5.82
CA ILE A 237 -5.24 13.12 5.94
C ILE A 237 -5.47 13.66 7.35
N ASP A 238 -6.62 13.38 7.95
CA ASP A 238 -6.98 13.89 9.27
C ASP A 238 -6.17 13.23 10.40
N ILE A 239 -5.70 11.98 10.22
CA ILE A 239 -4.74 11.35 11.13
C ILE A 239 -3.39 12.09 11.06
N ILE A 240 -2.91 12.40 9.87
CA ILE A 240 -1.67 13.18 9.68
C ILE A 240 -1.80 14.59 10.27
N ASP A 241 -2.96 15.22 10.10
CA ASP A 241 -3.27 16.53 10.67
C ASP A 241 -3.48 16.51 12.20
N GLY A 242 -3.59 15.34 12.81
CA GLY A 242 -3.85 15.19 14.24
C GLY A 242 -5.26 15.61 14.65
N LYS A 243 -6.28 15.30 13.87
CA LYS A 243 -7.69 15.60 14.18
C LYS A 243 -8.35 14.48 14.98
N VAL A 244 -9.58 14.69 15.39
CA VAL A 244 -10.44 13.63 15.92
C VAL A 244 -10.95 12.81 14.74
N ILE A 245 -10.75 11.50 14.84
CA ILE A 245 -11.18 10.53 13.83
C ILE A 245 -12.42 9.82 14.32
N THR A 246 -13.41 9.72 13.43
CA THR A 246 -14.59 8.87 13.59
C THR A 246 -14.43 7.70 12.61
N PRO A 247 -13.88 6.55 13.05
CA PRO A 247 -13.40 5.50 12.15
C PRO A 247 -14.53 4.55 11.71
N SER A 248 -15.71 5.06 11.55
CA SER A 248 -16.93 4.34 11.13
C SER A 248 -17.83 5.27 10.33
N SER A 249 -18.72 4.68 9.55
CA SER A 249 -19.67 5.38 8.70
C SER A 249 -21.10 4.85 8.95
N GLY A 250 -22.07 5.35 8.21
CA GLY A 250 -23.43 4.87 8.25
C GLY A 250 -24.04 4.92 9.65
N ALA A 251 -24.62 3.81 10.09
CA ALA A 251 -25.31 3.73 11.37
C ALA A 251 -24.40 3.83 12.59
N HIS A 252 -23.13 3.52 12.44
CA HIS A 252 -22.18 3.47 13.56
C HIS A 252 -21.19 4.64 13.56
N ALA A 253 -21.42 5.66 12.72
CA ALA A 253 -20.62 6.88 12.74
C ALA A 253 -20.65 7.53 14.14
N GLY A 254 -19.49 7.59 14.80
CA GLY A 254 -19.35 8.12 16.16
C GLY A 254 -19.78 7.15 17.28
N ALA A 255 -20.11 5.90 16.98
CA ALA A 255 -20.44 4.90 17.99
C ALA A 255 -19.23 4.56 18.87
N ASP A 256 -19.47 4.23 20.13
CA ASP A 256 -18.45 3.80 21.10
C ASP A 256 -18.69 2.36 21.60
N THR A 257 -19.55 1.63 20.90
CA THR A 257 -20.00 0.27 21.26
C THR A 257 -18.93 -0.78 21.08
N THR A 258 -17.97 -0.53 20.18
CA THR A 258 -16.80 -1.38 19.94
C THR A 258 -15.55 -0.52 19.76
N ASP A 259 -14.38 -1.05 20.07
CA ASP A 259 -13.12 -0.31 20.02
C ASP A 259 -12.73 0.13 18.60
N TYR A 260 -13.10 -0.63 17.57
CA TYR A 260 -12.83 -0.27 16.18
C TYR A 260 -13.77 0.80 15.60
N GLN A 261 -14.87 1.10 16.27
CA GLN A 261 -15.80 2.16 15.87
C GLN A 261 -15.57 3.47 16.64
N LYS A 262 -14.97 3.36 17.80
CA LYS A 262 -14.87 4.44 18.78
C LYS A 262 -14.05 5.62 18.25
N PRO A 263 -14.59 6.84 18.33
CA PRO A 263 -13.83 8.03 18.00
C PRO A 263 -12.57 8.18 18.85
N PHE A 264 -11.48 8.65 18.23
CA PHE A 264 -10.21 8.90 18.91
C PHE A 264 -9.52 10.15 18.38
N LYS A 265 -8.69 10.75 19.20
CA LYS A 265 -7.84 11.88 18.81
C LYS A 265 -6.54 11.34 18.24
N ALA A 266 -6.30 11.55 16.96
CA ALA A 266 -5.03 11.21 16.33
C ALA A 266 -3.90 12.10 16.84
N ALA A 267 -2.70 11.55 16.91
CA ALA A 267 -1.51 12.26 17.37
C ALA A 267 -1.05 13.34 16.38
N GLY A 268 -1.21 13.10 15.10
CA GLY A 268 -0.69 13.94 14.03
C GLY A 268 0.80 13.71 13.76
N LEU A 269 1.22 13.99 12.54
CA LEU A 269 2.63 14.01 12.16
C LEU A 269 3.31 15.22 12.78
N ASP A 270 4.55 15.09 13.24
CA ASP A 270 5.34 16.20 13.72
C ASP A 270 5.45 17.27 12.63
N LYS A 271 5.13 18.51 12.96
CA LYS A 271 5.02 19.63 12.00
C LYS A 271 6.34 20.00 11.33
N SER A 272 7.46 19.57 11.89
CA SER A 272 8.79 19.77 11.32
C SER A 272 9.14 18.77 10.22
N ILE A 273 8.33 17.71 10.03
CA ILE A 273 8.51 16.70 8.99
C ILE A 273 7.70 17.09 7.76
N PRO A 274 8.31 17.53 6.66
CA PRO A 274 7.61 17.69 5.40
C PRO A 274 7.06 16.33 4.91
N PHE A 275 5.84 16.34 4.41
CA PHE A 275 5.17 15.13 3.94
C PHE A 275 4.90 15.18 2.43
N TYR A 276 5.26 14.13 1.71
CA TYR A 276 5.04 13.98 0.27
C TYR A 276 4.22 12.72 -0.04
N GLN A 277 3.41 12.76 -1.11
CA GLN A 277 2.46 11.71 -1.45
C GLN A 277 2.64 11.20 -2.88
N ALA A 278 2.78 9.90 -3.05
CA ALA A 278 2.60 9.21 -4.32
C ALA A 278 1.18 8.61 -4.42
N LEU A 279 0.74 8.33 -5.64
CA LEU A 279 -0.55 7.68 -5.90
C LEU A 279 -0.36 6.16 -5.99
N GLY A 280 -1.24 5.39 -5.34
CA GLY A 280 -1.33 3.94 -5.47
C GLY A 280 -2.57 3.50 -6.27
N ASN A 281 -2.63 2.23 -6.67
CA ASN A 281 -3.75 1.73 -7.48
C ASN A 281 -5.07 1.67 -6.69
N HIS A 282 -5.06 1.37 -5.39
CA HIS A 282 -6.26 1.42 -4.54
C HIS A 282 -6.77 2.83 -4.27
N ASP A 283 -5.98 3.85 -4.54
CA ASP A 283 -6.37 5.25 -4.32
C ASP A 283 -7.40 5.74 -5.35
N HIS A 284 -7.52 5.04 -6.49
CA HIS A 284 -8.48 5.40 -7.55
C HIS A 284 -9.16 4.20 -8.22
N HIS A 285 -8.88 2.97 -7.76
CA HIS A 285 -9.60 1.76 -8.17
C HIS A 285 -10.20 1.06 -6.96
N MET A 286 -11.35 0.41 -7.13
CA MET A 286 -11.89 -0.50 -6.12
C MET A 286 -10.95 -1.69 -5.97
N ILE A 287 -10.54 -1.97 -4.72
CA ILE A 287 -9.56 -3.01 -4.39
C ILE A 287 -8.32 -3.02 -5.32
N GLY A 288 -7.97 -1.85 -5.81
CA GLY A 288 -6.82 -1.64 -6.68
C GLY A 288 -6.97 -2.11 -8.13
N SER A 289 -8.12 -2.66 -8.52
CA SER A 289 -8.26 -3.40 -9.77
C SER A 289 -9.40 -2.97 -10.66
N PHE A 290 -10.47 -2.40 -10.09
CA PHE A 290 -11.67 -2.08 -10.86
C PHE A 290 -11.90 -0.57 -10.92
N PRO A 291 -12.02 0.03 -12.12
CA PRO A 291 -12.37 1.43 -12.26
C PRO A 291 -13.73 1.74 -11.60
N VAL A 292 -13.74 2.62 -10.61
CA VAL A 292 -14.92 2.88 -9.76
C VAL A 292 -16.08 3.54 -10.49
N TYR A 293 -15.82 4.27 -11.56
CA TYR A 293 -16.84 5.00 -12.32
C TYR A 293 -17.50 4.18 -13.43
N GLN A 294 -17.04 2.96 -13.60
CA GLN A 294 -17.63 2.06 -14.58
C GLN A 294 -18.77 1.26 -13.94
N ASN A 295 -19.81 1.00 -14.72
CA ASN A 295 -20.90 0.09 -14.37
C ASN A 295 -21.69 0.47 -13.10
N GLY A 296 -21.59 1.71 -12.61
CA GLY A 296 -22.29 2.20 -11.42
C GLY A 296 -21.74 1.65 -10.10
N LEU A 297 -20.47 1.30 -10.08
CA LEU A 297 -19.80 0.84 -8.87
C LEU A 297 -19.76 1.93 -7.80
N ASP A 298 -19.46 3.17 -8.21
CA ASP A 298 -19.50 4.37 -7.37
C ASP A 298 -20.84 4.55 -6.67
N GLN A 299 -21.96 4.28 -7.36
CA GLN A 299 -23.30 4.34 -6.78
C GLN A 299 -23.54 3.26 -5.73
N SER A 300 -22.87 2.11 -5.86
CA SER A 300 -22.99 1.05 -4.86
C SER A 300 -22.34 1.42 -3.53
N TYR A 301 -21.28 2.17 -3.54
CA TYR A 301 -20.54 2.58 -2.33
C TYR A 301 -21.39 3.40 -1.37
N ILE A 302 -22.11 4.36 -1.88
CA ILE A 302 -22.96 5.26 -1.08
C ILE A 302 -24.31 4.65 -0.71
N SER A 303 -24.67 3.49 -1.28
CA SER A 303 -25.98 2.86 -1.13
C SER A 303 -26.08 2.04 0.16
N ASP A 304 -27.28 1.51 0.39
CA ASP A 304 -27.59 0.53 1.43
C ASP A 304 -27.57 -0.92 0.92
N THR A 305 -27.15 -1.12 -0.34
CA THR A 305 -27.21 -2.41 -1.04
C THR A 305 -25.92 -3.20 -0.88
N VAL A 306 -26.00 -4.31 -0.17
CA VAL A 306 -24.88 -5.26 -0.03
C VAL A 306 -24.63 -5.97 -1.36
N TRP A 307 -23.36 -6.13 -1.69
CA TRP A 307 -22.94 -6.84 -2.89
C TRP A 307 -23.30 -8.33 -2.85
N ALA A 308 -23.86 -8.78 -3.93
CA ALA A 308 -23.97 -10.20 -4.24
C ALA A 308 -22.84 -10.60 -5.21
N VAL A 309 -21.93 -11.41 -4.73
CA VAL A 309 -20.84 -11.95 -5.55
C VAL A 309 -21.11 -13.44 -5.76
N PRO A 310 -21.09 -13.94 -7.00
CA PRO A 310 -21.20 -15.36 -7.25
C PRO A 310 -20.08 -16.12 -6.55
N ASN A 311 -20.40 -17.27 -5.99
CA ASN A 311 -19.38 -18.14 -5.39
C ASN A 311 -18.25 -18.48 -6.36
N GLU A 312 -18.59 -18.57 -7.63
CA GLU A 312 -17.68 -18.90 -8.71
C GLU A 312 -16.55 -17.87 -8.85
N LEU A 313 -16.80 -16.60 -8.55
CA LEU A 313 -15.77 -15.56 -8.50
C LEU A 313 -14.82 -15.72 -7.31
N LEU A 314 -15.25 -16.41 -6.27
CA LEU A 314 -14.48 -16.63 -5.04
C LEU A 314 -13.94 -18.06 -4.93
N THR A 315 -14.21 -18.92 -5.91
CA THR A 315 -13.71 -20.29 -5.93
C THR A 315 -12.38 -20.33 -6.66
N PRO A 316 -11.32 -20.90 -6.07
CA PRO A 316 -10.05 -21.06 -6.75
C PRO A 316 -10.25 -21.81 -8.07
N GLN A 317 -9.88 -21.21 -9.17
CA GLN A 317 -9.79 -21.90 -10.45
C GLN A 317 -8.49 -22.72 -10.44
N THR A 318 -8.54 -23.89 -11.06
CA THR A 318 -7.37 -24.76 -11.13
C THR A 318 -6.35 -24.29 -12.17
N ASP A 319 -6.77 -23.44 -13.10
CA ASP A 319 -5.93 -22.83 -14.12
C ASP A 319 -6.01 -21.29 -14.02
N PRO A 320 -4.89 -20.62 -13.77
CA PRO A 320 -4.85 -19.16 -13.76
C PRO A 320 -5.27 -18.52 -15.09
N ALA A 321 -5.02 -19.17 -16.22
CA ALA A 321 -5.44 -18.68 -17.53
C ALA A 321 -6.97 -18.78 -17.73
N GLU A 322 -7.60 -19.84 -17.21
CA GLU A 322 -9.07 -19.95 -17.16
C GLU A 322 -9.68 -18.90 -16.23
N TYR A 323 -8.96 -18.52 -15.18
CA TYR A 323 -9.39 -17.50 -14.25
C TYR A 323 -9.48 -16.11 -14.92
N VAL A 324 -8.46 -15.71 -15.65
CA VAL A 324 -8.48 -14.45 -16.45
C VAL A 324 -9.55 -14.52 -17.54
N ALA A 325 -9.72 -15.66 -18.17
CA ALA A 325 -10.74 -15.87 -19.19
C ALA A 325 -12.16 -15.95 -18.61
N SER A 326 -12.32 -16.35 -17.34
CA SER A 326 -13.62 -16.47 -16.68
C SER A 326 -14.07 -15.15 -16.00
N PHE A 327 -13.18 -14.18 -15.82
CA PHE A 327 -13.57 -12.80 -15.65
C PHE A 327 -13.91 -12.25 -17.05
N PRO A 328 -15.16 -12.29 -17.47
CA PRO A 328 -15.48 -11.74 -18.76
C PRO A 328 -15.12 -10.26 -18.72
N ALA A 329 -14.53 -9.76 -19.79
CA ALA A 329 -14.30 -8.35 -20.07
C ALA A 329 -15.54 -7.46 -19.85
N ASN A 330 -16.59 -8.00 -19.30
CA ASN A 330 -17.88 -7.44 -18.99
C ASN A 330 -18.38 -7.93 -17.63
N ILE A 331 -17.57 -7.91 -16.58
CA ILE A 331 -18.17 -7.92 -15.24
C ILE A 331 -18.93 -6.62 -15.11
N ASP A 332 -20.13 -6.64 -15.64
CA ASP A 332 -21.11 -5.64 -15.31
C ASP A 332 -21.42 -5.83 -13.82
N ILE A 333 -20.86 -4.98 -12.98
CA ILE A 333 -21.13 -5.00 -11.55
C ILE A 333 -22.63 -4.85 -11.29
N ARG A 334 -23.38 -4.25 -12.23
CA ARG A 334 -24.85 -4.31 -12.23
C ARG A 334 -25.37 -5.75 -12.34
N ARG A 335 -24.60 -6.69 -12.86
CA ARG A 335 -24.92 -8.14 -12.79
C ARG A 335 -24.78 -8.69 -11.37
N LEU A 336 -24.05 -8.05 -10.50
CA LEU A 336 -24.05 -8.38 -9.07
C LEU A 336 -25.42 -8.12 -8.46
N LYS A 337 -26.25 -7.31 -9.08
CA LYS A 337 -27.68 -7.16 -8.81
C LYS A 337 -28.55 -8.15 -9.60
N ASN A 338 -27.95 -9.04 -10.38
CA ASN A 338 -28.69 -10.02 -11.15
C ASN A 338 -29.44 -10.98 -10.18
N PRO A 339 -30.74 -11.17 -10.35
CA PRO A 339 -31.52 -12.06 -9.50
C PRO A 339 -31.06 -13.53 -9.54
N SER A 340 -30.21 -13.92 -10.49
CA SER A 340 -29.55 -15.24 -10.47
C SER A 340 -28.48 -15.36 -9.37
N TYR A 341 -27.95 -14.25 -8.85
CA TYR A 341 -27.03 -14.25 -7.73
C TYR A 341 -27.80 -14.25 -6.42
N THR A 342 -27.66 -15.32 -5.68
CA THR A 342 -28.47 -15.56 -4.49
C THR A 342 -27.70 -15.40 -3.18
N LYS A 343 -26.39 -15.13 -3.26
CA LYS A 343 -25.51 -15.02 -2.10
C LYS A 343 -24.83 -13.66 -2.06
N TYR A 344 -24.59 -13.14 -0.87
CA TYR A 344 -23.70 -12.02 -0.63
C TYR A 344 -22.34 -12.53 -0.16
N TYR A 345 -21.30 -11.69 -0.31
CA TYR A 345 -19.98 -12.05 0.16
C TYR A 345 -19.79 -11.88 1.66
N GLN A 346 -18.66 -12.32 2.16
CA GLN A 346 -18.39 -12.43 3.60
C GLN A 346 -17.87 -11.14 4.22
N GLY A 347 -18.15 -10.96 5.52
CA GLY A 347 -17.55 -9.95 6.35
C GLY A 347 -18.22 -8.57 6.29
N VAL A 348 -19.48 -8.49 5.90
CA VAL A 348 -20.24 -7.24 5.93
C VAL A 348 -20.70 -6.93 7.37
N ILE A 349 -20.51 -5.70 7.81
CA ILE A 349 -21.05 -5.22 9.09
C ILE A 349 -22.53 -4.91 8.92
N ASP A 350 -23.35 -5.53 9.79
CA ASP A 350 -24.80 -5.30 9.81
C ASP A 350 -25.12 -3.93 10.43
N GLY A 351 -25.47 -2.97 9.61
CA GLY A 351 -25.84 -1.62 10.01
C GLY A 351 -27.13 -1.53 10.82
N THR A 352 -27.90 -2.62 10.96
CA THR A 352 -29.13 -2.65 11.76
C THR A 352 -28.91 -3.09 13.20
N THR A 353 -27.72 -3.58 13.55
CA THR A 353 -27.42 -3.99 14.92
C THR A 353 -26.64 -2.91 15.66
N PRO A 354 -26.95 -2.65 16.95
CA PRO A 354 -26.24 -1.62 17.72
C PRO A 354 -24.73 -1.83 17.83
N LEU A 355 -24.28 -3.09 17.79
CA LEU A 355 -22.88 -3.45 17.91
C LEU A 355 -22.15 -3.57 16.57
N GLY A 356 -22.84 -3.37 15.42
CA GLY A 356 -22.23 -3.60 14.12
C GLY A 356 -21.75 -5.04 13.97
N THR A 357 -22.62 -6.01 14.18
CA THR A 357 -22.26 -7.43 14.10
C THR A 357 -21.82 -7.79 12.69
N ILE A 358 -20.63 -8.39 12.57
CA ILE A 358 -20.13 -8.87 11.28
C ILE A 358 -20.95 -10.09 10.84
N LYS A 359 -21.52 -10.00 9.65
CA LYS A 359 -22.26 -11.08 8.99
C LYS A 359 -21.37 -11.71 7.93
N TYR A 360 -21.43 -13.02 7.88
CA TYR A 360 -20.71 -13.82 6.89
C TYR A 360 -21.63 -14.23 5.75
N ALA A 361 -21.04 -14.83 4.71
CA ALA A 361 -21.80 -15.22 3.53
C ALA A 361 -23.12 -15.91 3.83
N GLY A 362 -24.14 -15.52 3.10
CA GLY A 362 -25.48 -16.02 3.20
C GLY A 362 -26.29 -15.77 1.95
N THR A 363 -27.60 -15.94 2.03
CA THR A 363 -28.49 -15.62 0.91
C THR A 363 -28.79 -14.13 0.86
N ILE A 364 -29.08 -13.60 -0.31
CA ILE A 364 -29.51 -12.18 -0.47
C ILE A 364 -30.71 -11.85 0.40
N ALA A 365 -31.64 -12.80 0.56
CA ALA A 365 -32.81 -12.61 1.40
C ALA A 365 -32.47 -12.38 2.89
N THR A 366 -31.32 -12.88 3.35
CA THR A 366 -30.83 -12.75 4.72
C THR A 366 -29.62 -11.82 4.83
N ALA A 367 -29.28 -11.11 3.75
CA ALA A 367 -28.16 -10.19 3.76
C ALA A 367 -28.33 -9.09 4.83
N PRO A 368 -27.27 -8.66 5.48
CA PRO A 368 -27.35 -7.56 6.41
C PRO A 368 -27.79 -6.29 5.69
N LYS A 369 -28.40 -5.39 6.42
CA LYS A 369 -28.69 -4.05 5.92
C LYS A 369 -27.55 -3.12 6.31
N VAL A 370 -27.08 -2.38 5.34
CA VAL A 370 -26.10 -1.32 5.53
C VAL A 370 -26.84 0.01 5.43
N VAL A 371 -26.48 0.98 6.25
CA VAL A 371 -27.05 2.33 6.13
C VAL A 371 -26.27 3.09 5.07
N ALA A 372 -26.98 3.71 4.13
CA ALA A 372 -26.39 4.56 3.10
C ALA A 372 -25.62 5.73 3.70
N ASP A 373 -24.44 6.04 3.13
CA ASP A 373 -23.62 7.17 3.58
C ASP A 373 -22.96 7.86 2.37
N PRO A 374 -23.25 9.14 2.11
CA PRO A 374 -22.67 9.88 1.01
C PRO A 374 -21.16 10.11 1.14
N ASN A 375 -20.58 9.97 2.33
CA ASN A 375 -19.14 10.10 2.54
C ASN A 375 -18.35 8.91 2.00
N ARG A 376 -19.01 7.83 1.62
CA ARG A 376 -18.41 6.70 0.90
C ARG A 376 -18.28 6.95 -0.60
N ARG A 377 -18.60 8.17 -1.08
CA ARG A 377 -18.45 8.48 -2.51
C ARG A 377 -17.02 8.22 -2.98
N SER A 378 -16.90 7.65 -4.16
CA SER A 378 -15.60 7.51 -4.83
C SER A 378 -15.10 8.87 -5.27
N LEU A 379 -13.78 9.03 -5.27
CA LEU A 379 -13.12 10.22 -5.76
C LEU A 379 -12.51 9.95 -7.13
N HIS A 380 -12.71 10.86 -8.06
CA HIS A 380 -11.89 10.91 -9.26
C HIS A 380 -10.45 11.27 -8.88
N ARG A 381 -9.48 10.84 -9.66
CA ARG A 381 -8.06 11.14 -9.45
C ARG A 381 -7.81 12.63 -9.16
N THR A 382 -8.45 13.53 -9.90
CA THR A 382 -8.35 14.99 -9.68
C THR A 382 -8.90 15.42 -8.31
N GLU A 383 -10.03 14.86 -7.89
CA GLU A 383 -10.64 15.14 -6.59
C GLU A 383 -9.79 14.57 -5.44
N TRP A 384 -9.25 13.36 -5.64
CA TRP A 384 -8.35 12.74 -4.70
C TRP A 384 -7.09 13.61 -4.47
N ILE A 385 -6.44 14.06 -5.53
CA ILE A 385 -5.31 14.98 -5.46
C ILE A 385 -5.70 16.30 -4.75
N GLN A 386 -6.88 16.83 -5.06
CA GLN A 386 -7.35 18.11 -4.49
C GLN A 386 -7.54 18.03 -2.96
N GLU A 387 -7.91 16.88 -2.41
CA GLU A 387 -8.09 16.71 -0.96
C GLU A 387 -6.79 16.96 -0.17
N PHE A 388 -5.63 16.72 -0.75
CA PHE A 388 -4.34 17.02 -0.10
C PHE A 388 -4.08 18.51 0.10
N PHE A 389 -4.78 19.37 -0.63
CA PHE A 389 -4.74 20.82 -0.40
C PHE A 389 -5.60 21.25 0.81
N ASN A 390 -6.44 20.36 1.33
CA ASN A 390 -7.27 20.53 2.52
C ASN A 390 -6.61 19.92 3.78
N SER A 391 -5.29 19.97 3.86
CA SER A 391 -4.46 19.51 4.99
C SER A 391 -3.83 20.69 5.71
N ALA A 392 -3.52 20.51 7.00
CA ALA A 392 -2.84 21.47 7.86
C ALA A 392 -1.32 21.25 7.93
N THR A 393 -0.80 20.14 7.40
CA THR A 393 0.62 19.80 7.39
C THR A 393 1.33 20.32 6.13
N SER A 394 2.66 20.32 6.14
CA SER A 394 3.49 20.90 5.08
C SER A 394 4.17 19.81 4.24
N PRO A 395 4.50 20.09 2.96
CA PRO A 395 4.10 21.27 2.17
C PRO A 395 2.62 21.22 1.79
N LYS A 396 2.02 22.36 1.48
CA LYS A 396 0.62 22.41 1.02
C LYS A 396 0.46 21.58 -0.24
N GLY A 397 -0.54 20.69 -0.27
CA GLY A 397 -0.76 19.77 -1.39
C GLY A 397 0.25 18.61 -1.46
N HIS A 398 1.14 18.50 -0.47
CA HIS A 398 2.04 17.35 -0.24
C HIS A 398 2.80 16.87 -1.48
N GLY A 399 3.30 17.82 -2.27
CA GLY A 399 4.01 17.59 -3.53
C GLY A 399 3.16 17.86 -4.77
N PHE A 400 1.84 17.70 -4.74
CA PHE A 400 0.99 17.97 -5.91
C PHE A 400 0.97 19.46 -6.32
N ASN A 401 1.29 20.37 -5.40
CA ASN A 401 1.53 21.77 -5.72
C ASN A 401 2.74 22.00 -6.64
N LEU A 402 3.64 21.03 -6.75
CA LEU A 402 4.85 21.12 -7.59
C LEU A 402 4.59 20.65 -9.02
N VAL A 403 3.50 19.93 -9.28
CA VAL A 403 3.17 19.39 -10.61
C VAL A 403 3.15 20.48 -11.68
N ALA A 404 2.31 21.47 -11.50
CA ALA A 404 2.13 22.54 -12.51
C ALA A 404 3.36 23.49 -12.61
N SER A 405 4.20 23.55 -11.59
CA SER A 405 5.41 24.37 -11.58
C SER A 405 6.65 23.63 -12.13
N ASN A 406 6.56 22.33 -12.33
CA ASN A 406 7.64 21.54 -12.91
C ASN A 406 7.82 21.90 -14.39
N PRO A 407 9.02 22.25 -14.87
CA PRO A 407 9.26 22.62 -16.26
C PRO A 407 8.82 21.54 -17.27
N ASN A 408 8.97 20.28 -16.91
CA ASN A 408 8.63 19.15 -17.77
C ASN A 408 7.12 18.88 -17.85
N PHE A 409 6.32 19.54 -17.02
CA PHE A 409 4.85 19.49 -17.15
C PHE A 409 4.36 20.03 -18.51
N ASN A 410 5.15 20.84 -19.19
CA ASN A 410 4.83 21.29 -20.53
C ASN A 410 4.84 20.17 -21.57
N LEU A 411 5.51 19.05 -21.30
CA LEU A 411 5.50 17.85 -22.15
C LEU A 411 4.19 17.05 -22.02
N VAL A 412 3.42 17.30 -20.95
CA VAL A 412 2.16 16.62 -20.70
C VAL A 412 1.07 17.22 -21.59
N PRO A 413 0.41 16.44 -22.47
CA PRO A 413 -0.68 16.90 -23.29
C PRO A 413 -1.79 17.55 -22.45
N ALA A 414 -2.45 18.57 -22.98
CA ALA A 414 -3.49 19.30 -22.24
C ALA A 414 -4.62 18.38 -21.72
N ALA A 415 -4.96 17.34 -22.46
CA ALA A 415 -5.96 16.35 -22.08
C ALA A 415 -5.56 15.51 -20.88
N ASP A 416 -4.24 15.25 -20.68
CA ASP A 416 -3.71 14.41 -19.63
C ASP A 416 -3.29 15.19 -18.38
N ARG A 417 -3.39 16.52 -18.39
CA ARG A 417 -2.97 17.37 -17.26
C ARG A 417 -3.88 17.27 -16.04
N ALA A 418 -5.16 17.05 -16.26
CA ALA A 418 -6.09 16.83 -15.17
C ALA A 418 -5.79 15.47 -14.51
N GLY A 419 -5.50 15.49 -13.21
CA GLY A 419 -5.14 14.26 -12.48
C GLY A 419 -3.70 13.76 -12.70
N PHE A 420 -2.85 14.50 -13.41
CA PHE A 420 -1.43 14.16 -13.49
C PHE A 420 -0.78 14.27 -12.12
N ALA A 421 -0.13 13.18 -11.66
CA ALA A 421 0.32 13.04 -10.28
C ALA A 421 1.85 12.92 -10.13
N CYS A 422 2.61 13.12 -11.22
CA CYS A 422 4.07 13.07 -11.16
C CYS A 422 4.66 14.46 -10.85
N TYR A 423 5.65 14.50 -9.97
CA TYR A 423 6.39 15.71 -9.61
C TYR A 423 7.79 15.37 -9.10
N SER A 424 8.63 16.38 -8.93
CA SER A 424 9.96 16.19 -8.33
C SER A 424 10.30 17.32 -7.37
N PHE A 425 11.18 17.05 -6.41
CA PHE A 425 11.65 18.04 -5.43
C PHE A 425 13.08 17.77 -4.98
N VAL A 426 13.73 18.80 -4.48
CA VAL A 426 15.02 18.75 -3.80
C VAL A 426 14.78 18.84 -2.30
N PRO A 427 15.08 17.79 -1.50
CA PRO A 427 14.70 17.74 -0.08
C PRO A 427 15.33 18.82 0.80
N LYS A 428 16.53 19.24 0.46
CA LYS A 428 17.28 20.28 1.18
C LYS A 428 17.92 21.25 0.20
N ALA A 429 17.94 22.52 0.50
CA ALA A 429 18.66 23.51 -0.30
C ALA A 429 20.12 23.10 -0.51
N ASN A 430 20.60 23.22 -1.72
CA ASN A 430 21.97 22.90 -2.12
C ASN A 430 22.37 21.40 -2.00
N LEU A 431 21.43 20.52 -1.73
CA LEU A 431 21.69 19.09 -1.77
C LEU A 431 21.75 18.63 -3.25
N PRO A 432 22.82 17.96 -3.70
CA PRO A 432 22.89 17.42 -5.05
C PRO A 432 22.09 16.12 -5.17
N LEU A 433 20.83 16.17 -4.75
CA LEU A 433 19.91 15.04 -4.77
C LEU A 433 18.49 15.51 -5.05
N LYS A 434 17.81 14.79 -5.93
CA LYS A 434 16.45 15.01 -6.40
C LYS A 434 15.61 13.77 -6.12
N VAL A 435 14.41 13.95 -5.62
CA VAL A 435 13.39 12.90 -5.51
C VAL A 435 12.37 13.12 -6.62
N ILE A 436 12.14 12.09 -7.41
CA ILE A 436 11.15 12.04 -8.49
C ILE A 436 10.00 11.18 -7.98
N VAL A 437 8.83 11.75 -7.80
CA VAL A 437 7.61 11.04 -7.44
C VAL A 437 6.85 10.72 -8.72
N LEU A 438 6.65 9.43 -8.95
CA LEU A 438 6.07 8.91 -10.18
C LEU A 438 4.74 8.23 -9.89
N ASP A 439 3.73 8.58 -10.65
CA ASP A 439 2.51 7.81 -10.76
C ASP A 439 2.72 6.73 -11.83
N ASP A 440 2.87 5.50 -11.38
CA ASP A 440 3.06 4.32 -12.22
C ASP A 440 1.86 3.37 -12.18
N THR A 441 0.70 3.89 -11.78
CA THR A 441 -0.55 3.13 -11.71
C THR A 441 -1.33 3.17 -13.03
N GLN A 442 -2.24 2.22 -13.21
CA GLN A 442 -3.15 2.20 -14.37
C GLN A 442 -4.05 3.42 -14.43
N ARG A 443 -4.68 3.63 -15.58
CA ARG A 443 -5.67 4.70 -15.78
C ARG A 443 -7.07 4.13 -15.67
N GLU A 444 -7.97 4.88 -15.03
CA GLU A 444 -9.38 4.53 -14.93
C GLU A 444 -10.19 4.85 -16.20
N ASP A 445 -9.62 5.60 -17.13
CA ASP A 445 -10.30 6.11 -18.35
C ASP A 445 -9.79 5.46 -19.65
N ASP A 446 -8.99 4.41 -19.56
CA ASP A 446 -8.41 3.73 -20.74
C ASP A 446 -9.31 2.66 -21.34
N GLY A 447 -10.46 2.38 -20.71
CA GLY A 447 -11.41 1.37 -21.16
C GLY A 447 -11.03 -0.07 -20.83
N SER A 448 -9.91 -0.28 -20.13
CA SER A 448 -9.51 -1.60 -19.67
C SER A 448 -10.40 -2.10 -18.53
N PHE A 449 -10.48 -3.43 -18.42
CA PHE A 449 -11.13 -4.13 -17.31
C PHE A 449 -10.13 -5.03 -16.60
N ASP A 450 -8.88 -4.67 -16.68
CA ASP A 450 -7.84 -5.40 -15.98
C ASP A 450 -8.13 -5.38 -14.48
N ILE A 451 -8.09 -6.56 -13.87
CA ILE A 451 -8.37 -6.76 -12.45
C ILE A 451 -7.09 -6.68 -11.61
N HIS A 452 -5.97 -6.33 -12.21
CA HIS A 452 -4.67 -6.32 -11.56
C HIS A 452 -4.07 -4.93 -11.53
N GLY A 453 -3.54 -4.54 -10.39
CA GLY A 453 -2.83 -3.28 -10.22
C GLY A 453 -1.42 -3.34 -10.77
N HIS A 454 -1.27 -3.35 -12.09
CA HIS A 454 0.04 -3.42 -12.73
C HIS A 454 0.74 -2.08 -12.79
N GLY A 455 2.07 -2.12 -12.93
CA GLY A 455 2.87 -0.96 -13.31
C GLY A 455 2.53 -0.52 -14.74
N PHE A 456 2.34 0.79 -14.90
CA PHE A 456 1.89 1.36 -16.16
C PHE A 456 2.39 2.79 -16.35
N LEU A 457 2.93 3.06 -17.54
CA LEU A 457 3.32 4.40 -17.94
C LEU A 457 2.74 4.72 -19.32
N ASP A 458 1.76 5.62 -19.36
CA ASP A 458 1.32 6.21 -20.62
C ASP A 458 2.41 7.12 -21.20
N ALA A 459 2.21 7.58 -22.44
CA ALA A 459 3.18 8.42 -23.14
C ALA A 459 3.48 9.74 -22.40
N ALA A 460 2.51 10.31 -21.71
CA ALA A 460 2.70 11.55 -20.96
C ALA A 460 3.67 11.33 -19.78
N ARG A 461 3.41 10.31 -18.94
CA ARG A 461 4.23 9.99 -17.78
C ARG A 461 5.61 9.47 -18.17
N TRP A 462 5.69 8.65 -19.21
CA TRP A 462 6.96 8.14 -19.73
C TRP A 462 7.86 9.24 -20.28
N ASN A 463 7.33 10.16 -21.07
CA ASN A 463 8.10 11.29 -21.60
C ASN A 463 8.53 12.26 -20.50
N TRP A 464 7.65 12.51 -19.52
CA TRP A 464 7.96 13.32 -18.35
C TRP A 464 9.10 12.69 -17.53
N LEU A 465 9.04 11.38 -17.24
CA LEU A 465 10.07 10.66 -16.49
C LEU A 465 11.43 10.73 -17.19
N LYS A 466 11.46 10.50 -18.51
CA LYS A 466 12.71 10.62 -19.28
C LYS A 466 13.33 12.00 -19.18
N ALA A 467 12.51 13.05 -19.24
CA ALA A 467 12.99 14.42 -19.10
C ALA A 467 13.52 14.70 -17.68
N GLU A 468 12.80 14.26 -16.63
CA GLU A 468 13.23 14.40 -15.23
C GLU A 468 14.59 13.72 -14.97
N LEU A 469 14.78 12.53 -15.53
CA LEU A 469 16.04 11.80 -15.44
C LEU A 469 17.17 12.53 -16.18
N ALA A 470 16.91 13.04 -17.38
CA ALA A 470 17.88 13.80 -18.16
C ALA A 470 18.30 15.10 -17.46
N ASP A 471 17.34 15.83 -16.91
CA ASP A 471 17.60 17.07 -16.15
C ASP A 471 18.44 16.80 -14.88
N GLY A 472 18.06 15.76 -14.12
CA GLY A 472 18.84 15.37 -12.94
C GLY A 472 20.25 14.93 -13.28
N GLN A 473 20.43 14.21 -14.38
CA GLN A 473 21.75 13.81 -14.88
C GLN A 473 22.58 15.03 -15.30
N ALA A 474 21.99 15.96 -16.06
CA ALA A 474 22.66 17.17 -16.53
C ALA A 474 23.02 18.13 -15.38
N ALA A 475 22.19 18.19 -14.34
CA ALA A 475 22.42 19.01 -13.15
C ALA A 475 23.38 18.36 -12.12
N ASN A 476 23.96 17.21 -12.41
CA ASN A 476 24.77 16.41 -11.47
C ASN A 476 24.04 16.17 -10.13
N GLN A 477 22.77 15.78 -10.20
CA GLN A 477 21.97 15.39 -9.05
C GLN A 477 21.90 13.87 -8.95
N LEU A 478 22.11 13.33 -7.77
CA LEU A 478 21.70 11.98 -7.42
C LEU A 478 20.18 11.91 -7.46
N MET A 479 19.61 10.79 -7.88
CA MET A 479 18.16 10.67 -8.06
C MET A 479 17.59 9.48 -7.30
N ILE A 480 16.40 9.67 -6.75
CA ILE A 480 15.55 8.63 -6.17
C ILE A 480 14.23 8.71 -6.90
N ILE A 481 13.72 7.57 -7.37
CA ILE A 481 12.33 7.46 -7.84
C ILE A 481 11.51 6.86 -6.71
N ALA A 482 10.41 7.53 -6.36
CA ALA A 482 9.44 7.08 -5.39
C ALA A 482 8.09 6.91 -6.09
N CYS A 483 7.55 5.71 -6.06
CA CYS A 483 6.32 5.36 -6.73
C CYS A 483 5.59 4.27 -5.96
N HIS A 484 4.52 3.72 -6.52
CA HIS A 484 3.77 2.68 -5.83
C HIS A 484 4.19 1.28 -6.28
N ILE A 485 4.29 1.04 -7.59
CA ILE A 485 4.47 -0.31 -8.14
C ILE A 485 5.95 -0.59 -8.40
N PRO A 486 6.49 -1.71 -7.89
CA PRO A 486 7.87 -2.08 -8.14
C PRO A 486 8.04 -2.61 -9.56
N ILE A 487 9.21 -2.37 -10.15
CA ILE A 487 9.62 -3.02 -11.39
C ILE A 487 9.74 -4.52 -11.10
N CYS A 488 9.19 -5.36 -11.97
CA CYS A 488 9.30 -6.80 -11.83
C CYS A 488 8.66 -7.32 -10.53
N VAL A 489 7.39 -7.01 -10.33
CA VAL A 489 6.54 -7.64 -9.32
C VAL A 489 6.39 -9.11 -9.66
N THR A 490 6.50 -10.00 -8.70
CA THR A 490 6.26 -11.41 -8.91
C THR A 490 4.80 -11.65 -9.24
N THR A 491 4.54 -12.39 -10.30
CA THR A 491 3.20 -12.85 -10.60
C THR A 491 2.62 -13.63 -9.44
N VAL A 492 1.51 -13.14 -8.94
CA VAL A 492 0.62 -13.90 -8.08
C VAL A 492 -0.55 -14.35 -8.95
N GLY A 493 -0.56 -15.62 -9.31
CA GLY A 493 -1.56 -16.11 -10.24
C GLY A 493 -1.35 -15.53 -11.65
N THR A 494 -2.14 -14.55 -12.02
CA THR A 494 -2.14 -13.93 -13.35
C THR A 494 -1.58 -12.51 -13.38
N GLU A 495 -1.20 -11.94 -12.27
CA GLU A 495 -0.58 -10.61 -12.22
C GLU A 495 0.79 -10.63 -12.89
N LEU A 496 0.94 -9.81 -13.91
CA LEU A 496 2.20 -9.51 -14.55
C LEU A 496 2.71 -8.18 -13.99
N GLU A 497 4.00 -8.07 -13.84
CA GLU A 497 4.62 -6.95 -13.13
C GLU A 497 4.52 -5.62 -13.83
N TRP A 498 4.58 -5.66 -15.16
CA TRP A 498 4.31 -4.49 -15.98
C TRP A 498 3.25 -4.84 -16.97
N TRP A 499 2.30 -3.95 -17.07
CA TRP A 499 1.11 -4.17 -17.85
C TRP A 499 1.44 -4.43 -19.31
N LEU A 500 0.98 -5.59 -19.79
CA LEU A 500 1.13 -6.00 -21.18
C LEU A 500 0.05 -5.38 -22.08
N GLY A 501 -0.94 -4.75 -21.46
CA GLY A 501 -2.09 -4.15 -22.12
C GLY A 501 -3.31 -5.05 -22.13
N ASP A 502 -4.46 -4.45 -21.92
CA ASP A 502 -5.76 -5.06 -22.22
C ASP A 502 -6.04 -4.78 -23.70
N ALA A 503 -6.53 -5.79 -24.41
CA ALA A 503 -6.96 -5.64 -25.82
C ALA A 503 -8.06 -4.59 -26.03
N ASN A 504 -8.78 -4.23 -24.97
CA ASN A 504 -9.81 -3.20 -24.96
C ASN A 504 -9.29 -1.81 -24.54
N ALA A 505 -8.06 -1.71 -24.08
CA ALA A 505 -7.50 -0.45 -23.66
C ALA A 505 -7.32 0.52 -24.83
N THR A 506 -7.79 1.74 -24.66
CA THR A 506 -7.60 2.84 -25.61
C THR A 506 -6.27 3.57 -25.40
N ILE A 507 -5.68 3.42 -24.22
CA ILE A 507 -4.39 3.99 -23.85
C ILE A 507 -3.49 2.83 -23.43
N THR A 508 -2.35 2.70 -24.10
CA THR A 508 -1.42 1.59 -23.89
C THR A 508 -0.18 2.04 -23.15
N ASN A 509 0.51 1.09 -22.53
CA ASN A 509 1.83 1.32 -21.95
C ASN A 509 2.80 1.81 -23.02
N ALA A 510 3.47 2.93 -22.78
CA ALA A 510 4.34 3.60 -23.74
C ALA A 510 5.78 3.08 -23.75
N CYS A 511 6.11 2.16 -22.85
CA CYS A 511 7.42 1.51 -22.80
C CYS A 511 7.32 0.03 -22.44
N THR A 512 8.24 -0.74 -22.94
CA THR A 512 8.47 -2.11 -22.46
C THR A 512 9.29 -2.06 -21.17
N ILE A 513 9.29 -3.17 -20.42
CA ILE A 513 10.13 -3.30 -19.23
C ILE A 513 11.62 -3.13 -19.58
N THR A 514 12.04 -3.63 -20.74
CA THR A 514 13.41 -3.50 -21.24
C THR A 514 13.79 -2.05 -21.49
N GLU A 515 12.89 -1.28 -22.13
CA GLU A 515 13.12 0.16 -22.36
C GLU A 515 13.16 0.93 -21.05
N LEU A 516 12.28 0.61 -20.10
CA LEU A 516 12.28 1.21 -18.77
C LEU A 516 13.62 0.96 -18.07
N VAL A 517 14.00 -0.31 -17.89
CA VAL A 517 15.22 -0.67 -17.17
C VAL A 517 16.47 -0.10 -17.87
N THR A 518 16.53 -0.16 -19.19
CA THR A 518 17.64 0.42 -19.96
C THR A 518 17.76 1.94 -19.78
N THR A 519 16.63 2.64 -19.76
CA THR A 519 16.59 4.09 -19.52
C THR A 519 17.07 4.42 -18.12
N LEU A 520 16.62 3.66 -17.11
CA LEU A 520 17.03 3.82 -15.72
C LEU A 520 18.53 3.54 -15.56
N GLN A 521 19.06 2.49 -16.18
CA GLN A 521 20.49 2.15 -16.16
C GLN A 521 21.36 3.19 -16.86
N ASN A 522 20.87 3.84 -17.90
CA ASN A 522 21.59 4.94 -18.56
C ASN A 522 21.56 6.24 -17.76
N SER A 523 20.67 6.36 -16.78
CA SER A 523 20.61 7.47 -15.82
C SER A 523 21.54 7.18 -14.64
N THR A 524 22.85 7.29 -14.86
CA THR A 524 23.92 6.79 -13.97
C THR A 524 23.90 7.40 -12.55
N ASN A 525 23.24 8.56 -12.38
CA ASN A 525 23.04 9.20 -11.09
C ASN A 525 21.82 8.64 -10.32
N LEU A 526 21.06 7.72 -10.91
CA LEU A 526 19.94 7.06 -10.22
C LEU A 526 20.47 6.13 -9.13
N LEU A 527 20.03 6.35 -7.91
CA LEU A 527 20.38 5.53 -6.76
C LEU A 527 19.45 4.34 -6.61
N MET A 528 18.15 4.64 -6.55
CA MET A 528 17.15 3.62 -6.26
C MET A 528 15.75 4.00 -6.74
N TRP A 529 14.95 2.97 -6.92
CA TRP A 529 13.50 2.96 -7.07
C TRP A 529 12.90 2.44 -5.77
N ILE A 530 12.05 3.21 -5.10
CA ILE A 530 11.35 2.78 -3.87
C ILE A 530 9.88 2.62 -4.14
N ALA A 531 9.31 1.51 -3.68
CA ALA A 531 7.92 1.13 -3.98
C ALA A 531 7.26 0.36 -2.82
N GLY A 532 5.95 0.12 -2.96
CA GLY A 532 5.11 -0.69 -2.08
C GLY A 532 4.44 -1.84 -2.84
N HIS A 533 3.10 -1.85 -2.85
CA HIS A 533 2.21 -2.67 -3.66
C HIS A 533 2.16 -4.16 -3.29
N ARG A 534 3.28 -4.83 -3.11
CA ARG A 534 3.32 -6.26 -2.79
C ARG A 534 3.23 -6.58 -1.31
N HIS A 535 3.21 -5.59 -0.45
CA HIS A 535 3.14 -5.69 1.01
C HIS A 535 4.31 -6.44 1.66
N VAL A 536 5.41 -6.62 0.95
CA VAL A 536 6.60 -7.35 1.41
C VAL A 536 7.85 -6.47 1.40
N ASN A 537 8.81 -6.81 2.25
CA ASN A 537 10.12 -6.16 2.24
C ASN A 537 11.05 -6.88 1.27
N VAL A 538 11.36 -6.24 0.15
CA VAL A 538 12.27 -6.79 -0.87
C VAL A 538 13.34 -5.78 -1.24
N VAL A 539 14.53 -6.25 -1.55
CA VAL A 539 15.63 -5.45 -2.10
C VAL A 539 16.17 -6.15 -3.33
N LYS A 540 15.94 -5.56 -4.49
CA LYS A 540 16.48 -6.02 -5.78
C LYS A 540 17.63 -5.16 -6.23
N ALA A 541 18.62 -5.77 -6.85
CA ALA A 541 19.73 -5.10 -7.50
C ALA A 541 19.58 -5.23 -9.02
N PHE A 542 19.33 -4.14 -9.72
CA PHE A 542 19.43 -4.12 -11.17
C PHE A 542 20.88 -3.90 -11.57
N VAL A 543 21.51 -4.97 -12.02
CA VAL A 543 22.96 -5.01 -12.26
C VAL A 543 23.26 -4.44 -13.65
N SER A 544 24.29 -3.61 -13.74
CA SER A 544 24.78 -3.15 -15.04
C SER A 544 25.17 -4.35 -15.91
N PRO A 545 24.78 -4.38 -17.20
CA PRO A 545 25.29 -5.39 -18.13
C PRO A 545 26.82 -5.39 -18.26
N GLN A 546 27.45 -4.31 -17.83
CA GLN A 546 28.88 -4.09 -17.83
C GLN A 546 29.40 -3.80 -16.42
N LYS A 547 29.03 -4.66 -15.47
CA LYS A 547 29.21 -4.45 -14.02
C LYS A 547 30.62 -4.00 -13.62
N ASP A 548 31.66 -4.56 -14.24
CA ASP A 548 33.05 -4.26 -13.88
C ASP A 548 33.64 -3.05 -14.61
N THR A 549 33.06 -2.61 -15.71
CA THR A 549 33.57 -1.49 -16.52
C THR A 549 32.66 -0.26 -16.52
N ALA A 550 31.38 -0.44 -16.22
CA ALA A 550 30.37 0.62 -16.08
C ALA A 550 29.39 0.32 -14.92
N PRO A 551 29.90 0.11 -13.68
CA PRO A 551 29.07 -0.25 -12.52
C PRO A 551 28.08 0.84 -12.15
N GLU A 552 28.33 2.09 -12.52
CA GLU A 552 27.45 3.24 -12.27
C GLU A 552 26.09 3.14 -12.96
N LYS A 553 25.89 2.21 -13.88
CA LYS A 553 24.61 1.91 -14.51
C LYS A 553 23.70 1.03 -13.63
N GLY A 554 24.24 0.32 -12.65
CA GLY A 554 23.42 -0.44 -11.71
C GLY A 554 22.59 0.48 -10.80
N PHE A 555 21.39 0.06 -10.38
CA PHE A 555 20.57 0.77 -9.41
C PHE A 555 19.83 -0.22 -8.51
N TRP A 556 19.29 0.27 -7.40
CA TRP A 556 18.56 -0.53 -6.43
C TRP A 556 17.06 -0.37 -6.58
N GLN A 557 16.31 -1.42 -6.33
CA GLN A 557 14.88 -1.35 -6.03
C GLN A 557 14.67 -1.78 -4.59
N VAL A 558 13.89 -1.00 -3.85
CA VAL A 558 13.57 -1.29 -2.45
C VAL A 558 12.05 -1.24 -2.29
N GLU A 559 11.47 -2.38 -1.98
CA GLU A 559 10.04 -2.50 -1.68
C GLU A 559 9.84 -2.48 -0.17
N SER A 560 8.82 -1.78 0.27
CA SER A 560 8.43 -1.70 1.68
C SER A 560 7.16 -2.48 1.92
N SER A 561 7.07 -3.14 3.08
CA SER A 561 5.87 -3.85 3.48
C SER A 561 4.72 -2.89 3.81
N SER A 562 3.53 -3.45 3.83
CA SER A 562 2.30 -2.76 4.21
C SER A 562 2.27 -2.41 5.69
N LEU A 563 1.56 -1.31 6.02
CA LEU A 563 1.20 -1.00 7.39
C LEU A 563 -0.08 -1.72 7.85
N ARG A 564 -0.92 -2.15 6.92
CA ARG A 564 -2.20 -2.80 7.24
C ARG A 564 -2.01 -4.21 7.75
N ASP A 565 -1.29 -5.03 7.00
CA ASP A 565 -1.13 -6.45 7.27
C ASP A 565 0.28 -6.79 7.78
N PHE A 566 0.50 -8.07 8.12
CA PHE A 566 1.80 -8.51 8.60
C PHE A 566 2.91 -8.21 7.56
N PRO A 567 4.05 -7.64 7.96
CA PRO A 567 4.53 -7.43 9.33
C PRO A 567 4.14 -6.08 9.97
N GLN A 568 3.36 -5.22 9.34
CA GLN A 568 2.98 -3.90 9.84
C GLN A 568 4.21 -3.03 10.15
N GLN A 569 5.05 -2.84 9.15
CA GLN A 569 6.30 -2.10 9.26
C GLN A 569 6.31 -0.92 8.29
N PHE A 570 7.16 0.05 8.58
CA PHE A 570 7.60 1.06 7.62
C PHE A 570 9.13 1.05 7.53
N ARG A 571 9.70 1.81 6.59
CA ARG A 571 11.14 1.78 6.33
C ARG A 571 11.77 3.16 6.45
N THR A 572 12.93 3.22 7.12
CA THR A 572 13.80 4.41 7.16
C THR A 572 14.94 4.26 6.17
N PHE A 573 15.37 5.39 5.62
CA PHE A 573 16.46 5.47 4.66
C PHE A 573 17.45 6.54 5.11
N GLU A 574 18.72 6.17 5.21
CA GLU A 574 19.81 7.10 5.41
C GLU A 574 20.80 7.00 4.25
N ILE A 575 21.14 8.12 3.61
CA ILE A 575 22.03 8.17 2.45
C ILE A 575 23.32 8.85 2.85
N PHE A 576 24.45 8.21 2.55
CA PHE A 576 25.78 8.68 2.91
C PHE A 576 26.70 8.75 1.70
N ILE A 577 27.55 9.77 1.67
CA ILE A 577 28.80 9.74 0.88
C ILE A 577 29.83 8.97 1.69
N ASN A 578 30.49 8.02 1.06
CA ASN A 578 31.55 7.21 1.66
C ASN A 578 32.95 7.81 1.44
N SER A 579 33.95 7.25 2.13
CA SER A 579 35.35 7.71 2.04
C SER A 579 35.98 7.59 0.65
N ASP A 580 35.43 6.75 -0.23
CA ASP A 580 35.83 6.57 -1.62
C ASP A 580 34.94 7.33 -2.62
N TYR A 581 34.04 8.17 -2.13
CA TYR A 581 33.02 8.87 -2.90
C TYR A 581 32.01 7.93 -3.60
N SER A 582 31.85 6.70 -3.15
CA SER A 582 30.67 5.90 -3.43
C SER A 582 29.53 6.35 -2.53
N ILE A 583 28.32 5.92 -2.85
CA ILE A 583 27.14 6.14 -2.00
C ILE A 583 26.80 4.85 -1.25
N SER A 584 26.45 4.98 0.03
CA SER A 584 25.76 3.90 0.75
C SER A 584 24.39 4.36 1.23
N ILE A 585 23.41 3.46 1.13
CA ILE A 585 22.03 3.67 1.54
C ILE A 585 21.73 2.66 2.64
N GLU A 586 21.40 3.10 3.83
CA GLU A 586 20.90 2.23 4.88
C GLU A 586 19.37 2.21 4.83
N ALA A 587 18.81 1.07 4.45
CA ALA A 587 17.39 0.80 4.43
C ALA A 587 17.03 -0.09 5.61
N VAL A 588 16.33 0.45 6.60
CA VAL A 588 16.06 -0.23 7.88
C VAL A 588 14.57 -0.21 8.19
N ASN A 589 14.01 -1.36 8.50
CA ASN A 589 12.61 -1.49 8.88
C ASN A 589 12.37 -1.06 10.32
N VAL A 590 11.15 -0.65 10.56
CA VAL A 590 10.64 -0.23 11.87
C VAL A 590 9.33 -0.97 12.14
N ASP A 591 9.28 -1.75 13.21
CA ASP A 591 8.03 -2.25 13.75
C ASP A 591 7.25 -1.09 14.37
N ILE A 592 5.98 -0.91 14.01
CA ILE A 592 5.17 0.10 14.68
C ILE A 592 5.07 -0.23 16.18
N ALA A 593 5.22 0.78 17.02
CA ALA A 593 5.15 0.61 18.46
C ALA A 593 3.68 0.57 18.89
N VAL A 594 3.19 -0.59 19.27
CA VAL A 594 1.83 -0.76 19.77
C VAL A 594 1.83 -1.10 21.25
N LYS A 595 0.90 -0.51 22.00
CA LYS A 595 0.74 -0.79 23.43
C LYS A 595 -0.37 -1.81 23.63
N GLU A 596 -0.12 -2.82 24.44
CA GLU A 596 -1.14 -3.79 24.84
C GLU A 596 -2.43 -3.11 25.32
N GLY A 597 -3.57 -3.69 24.94
CA GLY A 597 -4.89 -3.16 25.27
C GLY A 597 -5.37 -2.01 24.37
N THR A 598 -4.59 -1.64 23.34
CA THR A 598 -5.04 -0.66 22.32
C THR A 598 -5.56 -1.33 21.06
N PRO A 599 -6.40 -0.64 20.26
CA PRO A 599 -6.89 -1.16 18.99
C PRO A 599 -5.76 -1.51 17.99
N ALA A 600 -4.67 -0.74 17.97
CA ALA A 600 -3.50 -1.05 17.14
C ALA A 600 -2.81 -2.37 17.57
N ALA A 601 -2.78 -2.68 18.87
CA ALA A 601 -2.29 -3.98 19.35
C ALA A 601 -3.23 -5.12 18.97
N THR A 602 -4.54 -4.88 18.93
CA THR A 602 -5.52 -5.85 18.43
C THR A 602 -5.32 -6.10 16.94
N SER A 603 -5.06 -5.05 16.15
CA SER A 603 -4.71 -5.20 14.74
C SER A 603 -3.46 -6.08 14.55
N ARG A 604 -2.39 -5.81 15.28
CA ARG A 604 -1.18 -6.64 15.25
C ARG A 604 -1.46 -8.10 15.60
N LYS A 605 -2.24 -8.33 16.63
CA LYS A 605 -2.67 -9.67 17.01
C LYS A 605 -3.37 -10.37 15.85
N TYR A 606 -4.27 -9.69 15.15
CA TYR A 606 -4.99 -10.27 14.03
C TYR A 606 -4.09 -10.48 12.81
N ALA A 607 -3.18 -9.56 12.53
CA ALA A 607 -2.18 -9.72 11.47
C ALA A 607 -1.33 -10.98 11.69
N ILE A 608 -0.81 -11.15 12.90
CA ILE A 608 -0.01 -12.32 13.27
C ILE A 608 -0.84 -13.60 13.25
N ALA A 609 -2.05 -13.57 13.82
CA ALA A 609 -2.93 -14.74 13.85
C ALA A 609 -3.30 -15.21 12.44
N THR A 610 -3.66 -14.30 11.57
CA THR A 610 -3.98 -14.62 10.17
C THR A 610 -2.77 -15.25 9.48
N GLN A 611 -1.59 -14.67 9.69
CA GLN A 611 -0.35 -15.19 9.17
C GLN A 611 -0.09 -16.64 9.62
N GLN A 612 -0.27 -16.92 10.90
CA GLN A 612 -0.12 -18.27 11.47
C GLN A 612 -1.15 -19.25 10.91
N ILE A 613 -2.39 -18.80 10.69
CA ILE A 613 -3.44 -19.66 10.14
C ILE A 613 -3.20 -19.96 8.66
N LEU A 614 -2.83 -18.96 7.89
CA LEU A 614 -2.59 -19.11 6.46
C LEU A 614 -1.37 -19.97 6.14
N GLN A 615 -0.41 -20.05 7.05
CA GLN A 615 0.76 -20.92 6.91
C GLN A 615 0.48 -22.41 7.16
N ASN A 616 -0.70 -22.75 7.62
CA ASN A 616 -1.03 -24.13 7.89
C ASN A 616 -1.09 -24.96 6.59
N PRO A 617 -0.09 -25.78 6.26
CA PRO A 617 0.00 -26.49 4.99
C PRO A 617 -0.94 -27.70 4.87
N LEU A 618 -1.64 -28.07 5.95
CA LEU A 618 -2.52 -29.26 5.92
C LEU A 618 -3.87 -29.01 5.28
N LYS A 619 -4.18 -27.77 4.92
CA LYS A 619 -5.53 -27.43 4.52
C LYS A 619 -5.56 -26.82 3.13
N SER A 620 -5.52 -27.68 2.13
CA SER A 620 -5.74 -27.32 0.73
C SER A 620 -4.97 -26.08 0.26
N ASN A 621 -3.81 -25.94 0.83
CA ASN A 621 -2.94 -24.85 0.48
C ASN A 621 -2.52 -25.02 -0.98
N PRO A 622 -2.78 -24.09 -1.88
CA PRO A 622 -2.17 -24.16 -3.20
C PRO A 622 -0.66 -24.36 -3.03
N PRO A 623 -0.04 -25.26 -3.80
CA PRO A 623 1.41 -25.49 -3.73
C PRO A 623 2.24 -24.23 -3.77
N ASN A 624 1.70 -23.17 -4.40
CA ASN A 624 2.32 -21.85 -4.52
C ASN A 624 2.43 -21.09 -3.19
N TYR A 625 1.56 -21.35 -2.23
CA TYR A 625 1.56 -20.61 -0.99
C TYR A 625 2.78 -20.90 -0.11
N ALA A 626 3.08 -22.18 0.10
CA ALA A 626 4.29 -22.59 0.80
C ALA A 626 5.56 -22.13 0.08
N THR A 627 5.52 -22.07 -1.25
CA THR A 627 6.62 -21.59 -2.09
C THR A 627 6.85 -20.09 -1.94
N TYR A 628 5.78 -19.31 -1.87
CA TYR A 628 5.90 -17.86 -1.69
C TYR A 628 6.42 -17.49 -0.31
N TYR A 629 5.90 -18.13 0.71
CA TYR A 629 6.41 -17.96 2.06
C TYR A 629 7.87 -18.36 2.16
N GLY A 630 8.25 -19.39 1.44
CA GLY A 630 9.62 -19.80 1.27
C GLY A 630 10.49 -18.78 0.55
N LYS A 631 9.91 -17.87 -0.27
CA LYS A 631 10.68 -16.82 -0.96
C LYS A 631 11.16 -15.74 -0.01
N ASP A 632 10.29 -15.27 0.87
CA ASP A 632 10.63 -14.17 1.76
C ASP A 632 11.42 -14.65 2.99
N PHE A 633 11.18 -15.90 3.41
CA PHE A 633 11.72 -16.43 4.66
C PHE A 633 12.21 -17.89 4.57
N GLY A 634 12.11 -18.52 3.40
CA GLY A 634 12.36 -19.94 3.19
C GLY A 634 13.76 -20.27 2.64
N PRO A 635 14.08 -21.55 2.57
CA PRO A 635 15.36 -22.01 2.02
C PRO A 635 15.45 -21.72 0.51
N ILE A 636 16.69 -21.66 0.03
CA ILE A 636 17.01 -21.53 -1.39
C ILE A 636 16.23 -22.57 -2.17
N ASP A 637 15.51 -22.14 -3.19
CA ASP A 637 15.11 -23.02 -4.26
C ASP A 637 16.24 -23.06 -5.29
N PRO A 638 17.04 -24.14 -5.33
CA PRO A 638 18.18 -24.24 -6.24
C PRO A 638 17.75 -24.34 -7.71
N THR A 639 16.45 -24.57 -7.97
CA THR A 639 15.91 -24.65 -9.33
C THR A 639 15.53 -23.28 -9.87
N ARG A 640 15.50 -22.26 -9.03
CA ARG A 640 15.19 -20.89 -9.47
C ARG A 640 16.43 -20.23 -10.03
N PRO A 641 16.31 -19.63 -11.22
CA PRO A 641 17.41 -18.88 -11.81
C PRO A 641 17.77 -17.68 -10.93
N GLN A 642 19.02 -17.35 -10.89
CA GLN A 642 19.51 -16.07 -10.40
C GLN A 642 18.85 -14.97 -11.23
N GLY A 643 18.38 -13.93 -10.58
CA GLY A 643 17.67 -12.87 -11.28
C GLY A 643 16.18 -12.84 -10.98
N GLY A 644 15.73 -13.68 -10.03
CA GLY A 644 14.43 -13.58 -9.41
C GLY A 644 13.27 -14.12 -10.21
N ASP A 645 12.14 -13.65 -9.86
CA ASP A 645 10.85 -14.22 -10.21
C ASP A 645 10.57 -14.23 -11.70
N ILE A 646 10.96 -13.19 -12.37
CA ILE A 646 10.69 -12.99 -13.78
C ILE A 646 11.36 -14.05 -14.64
N ALA A 647 12.65 -14.26 -14.42
CA ALA A 647 13.38 -15.29 -15.15
C ALA A 647 12.79 -16.68 -14.93
N ALA A 648 12.19 -16.92 -13.76
CA ALA A 648 11.61 -18.20 -13.42
C ALA A 648 10.29 -18.48 -14.16
N THR A 649 9.43 -17.49 -14.28
CA THR A 649 8.09 -17.71 -14.84
C THR A 649 8.09 -17.82 -16.36
N GLY A 650 8.98 -17.14 -17.01
CA GLY A 650 9.09 -17.19 -18.47
C GLY A 650 7.79 -16.83 -19.22
N SER A 651 6.82 -16.27 -18.55
CA SER A 651 5.49 -16.03 -19.09
C SER A 651 5.29 -14.60 -19.60
N GLY A 652 6.05 -13.68 -19.10
CA GLY A 652 5.96 -12.29 -19.53
C GLY A 652 6.85 -12.02 -20.73
N ASP A 653 6.32 -11.40 -21.74
CA ASP A 653 7.06 -11.16 -22.98
C ASP A 653 8.22 -10.20 -22.80
N ASN A 654 8.00 -9.18 -21.97
CA ASN A 654 9.00 -8.18 -21.66
C ASN A 654 10.00 -8.63 -20.58
N PHE A 655 9.71 -9.73 -19.91
CA PHE A 655 10.50 -10.21 -18.77
C PHE A 655 11.51 -11.28 -19.15
N LYS A 656 11.47 -11.75 -20.37
CA LYS A 656 12.40 -12.75 -20.90
C LYS A 656 13.65 -12.17 -21.51
N ASP A 657 13.79 -10.85 -21.48
CA ASP A 657 14.97 -10.25 -22.07
C ASP A 657 16.20 -10.59 -21.23
N PRO A 658 17.14 -11.39 -21.77
CA PRO A 658 18.34 -11.80 -21.07
C PRO A 658 19.33 -10.65 -20.83
N SER A 659 19.09 -9.48 -21.44
CA SER A 659 19.89 -8.28 -21.19
C SER A 659 19.58 -7.62 -19.84
N ILE A 660 18.39 -7.87 -19.28
CA ILE A 660 18.02 -7.39 -17.95
C ILE A 660 18.60 -8.33 -16.91
N GLN A 661 19.59 -7.86 -16.18
CA GLN A 661 20.20 -8.60 -15.09
C GLN A 661 19.86 -7.97 -13.76
N PHE A 662 19.28 -8.78 -12.87
CA PHE A 662 19.02 -8.37 -11.51
C PHE A 662 19.26 -9.50 -10.52
N VAL A 663 19.44 -9.16 -9.25
CA VAL A 663 19.60 -10.10 -8.14
C VAL A 663 18.52 -9.83 -7.11
N ASP A 664 17.67 -10.82 -6.91
CA ASP A 664 16.70 -10.85 -5.83
C ASP A 664 17.13 -11.91 -4.83
N LEU A 665 17.66 -11.48 -3.71
CA LEU A 665 18.18 -12.40 -2.69
C LEU A 665 17.07 -13.14 -1.95
N THR A 666 15.85 -12.67 -1.97
CA THR A 666 14.73 -13.38 -1.36
C THR A 666 14.45 -14.70 -2.06
N SER A 667 14.54 -14.72 -3.39
CA SER A 667 14.32 -15.93 -4.18
C SER A 667 15.45 -16.96 -4.09
N GLN A 668 16.60 -16.56 -3.55
CA GLN A 668 17.78 -17.44 -3.41
C GLN A 668 17.90 -18.07 -2.04
N GLY A 669 16.93 -17.87 -1.13
CA GLY A 669 17.02 -18.37 0.24
C GLY A 669 18.19 -17.81 1.03
N VAL A 670 18.75 -16.70 0.60
CA VAL A 670 19.64 -15.90 1.44
C VAL A 670 18.84 -15.49 2.68
N PRO A 671 19.44 -15.36 3.84
CA PRO A 671 18.71 -14.97 5.03
C PRO A 671 17.81 -13.78 4.75
N TYR A 672 16.56 -13.88 5.12
CA TYR A 672 15.53 -12.85 4.86
C TYR A 672 15.93 -11.44 5.35
N ASN A 673 16.82 -11.35 6.32
CA ASN A 673 17.35 -10.10 6.84
C ASN A 673 18.08 -9.27 5.75
N ALA A 674 18.51 -9.88 4.65
CA ALA A 674 19.07 -9.15 3.51
C ALA A 674 18.03 -8.22 2.85
N SER A 675 16.76 -8.60 2.90
CA SER A 675 15.65 -7.77 2.42
C SER A 675 15.01 -6.92 3.51
N TYR A 676 15.26 -7.23 4.78
CA TYR A 676 14.74 -6.45 5.91
C TYR A 676 15.61 -5.23 6.19
N ASN A 677 16.89 -5.42 6.55
CA ASN A 677 17.81 -4.34 6.84
C ASN A 677 19.03 -4.48 5.96
N ALA A 678 19.29 -3.49 5.14
CA ALA A 678 20.39 -3.55 4.19
C ALA A 678 21.17 -2.23 4.11
N ARG A 679 22.49 -2.34 3.92
CA ARG A 679 23.33 -1.26 3.45
C ARG A 679 23.67 -1.51 2.00
N LEU A 680 23.12 -0.69 1.11
CA LEU A 680 23.22 -0.79 -0.32
C LEU A 680 24.33 0.12 -0.82
N PHE A 681 25.27 -0.41 -1.58
CA PHE A 681 26.37 0.39 -2.15
C PHE A 681 26.11 0.72 -3.61
N LYS A 682 26.47 1.93 -4.00
CA LYS A 682 26.33 2.44 -5.38
C LYS A 682 27.62 3.13 -5.80
N GLN A 683 28.21 2.64 -6.90
CA GLN A 683 29.30 3.32 -7.60
C GLN A 683 28.74 4.50 -8.40
N LEU A 684 29.43 5.62 -8.37
CA LEU A 684 29.08 6.81 -9.14
C LEU A 684 29.90 6.91 -10.42
N SER A 685 29.36 7.59 -11.42
CA SER A 685 30.09 7.96 -12.61
C SER A 685 31.28 8.87 -12.27
N PRO A 686 32.36 8.88 -13.06
CA PRO A 686 33.50 9.79 -12.83
C PRO A 686 33.07 11.26 -12.70
N THR A 687 32.11 11.70 -13.51
CA THR A 687 31.61 13.09 -13.49
C THR A 687 30.90 13.39 -12.17
N MET A 688 29.99 12.53 -11.72
CA MET A 688 29.27 12.72 -10.46
C MET A 688 30.23 12.63 -9.27
N LYS A 689 31.20 11.73 -9.30
CA LYS A 689 32.22 11.62 -8.27
C LYS A 689 33.05 12.92 -8.17
N ALA A 690 33.52 13.45 -9.29
CA ALA A 690 34.25 14.72 -9.32
C ALA A 690 33.40 15.89 -8.81
N HIS A 691 32.11 15.92 -9.14
CA HIS A 691 31.18 16.92 -8.60
C HIS A 691 31.07 16.85 -7.08
N LEU A 692 30.90 15.64 -6.52
CA LEU A 692 30.85 15.46 -5.06
C LEU A 692 32.18 15.81 -4.39
N GLN A 693 33.32 15.53 -5.02
CA GLN A 693 34.66 15.95 -4.52
C GLN A 693 34.77 17.47 -4.42
N THR A 694 34.15 18.18 -5.35
CA THR A 694 34.11 19.66 -5.30
C THR A 694 33.24 20.18 -4.17
N LEU A 695 32.10 19.55 -3.94
CA LEU A 695 31.17 19.94 -2.88
C LEU A 695 31.63 19.51 -1.47
N TYR A 696 32.32 18.39 -1.38
CA TYR A 696 32.77 17.75 -0.14
C TYR A 696 34.25 17.41 -0.18
N PRO A 697 35.14 18.38 -0.25
CA PRO A 697 36.59 18.14 -0.49
C PRO A 697 37.34 17.49 0.69
N ALA A 698 36.72 17.46 1.86
CA ALA A 698 37.36 17.00 3.11
C ALA A 698 36.85 15.59 3.56
N LEU A 699 36.35 14.77 2.66
CA LEU A 699 35.90 13.43 3.00
C LEU A 699 37.01 12.43 3.27
#